data_fafacdd08de43731070833d2b2936203
#
_entry.id   fafacdd08de43731070833d2b2936203
#
_cell.length_a   1.000
_cell.length_b   1.000
_cell.length_c   1.000
_cell.angle_alpha   90.00
_cell.angle_beta   90.00
_cell.angle_gamma   90.00
#
_symmetry.space_group_name_H-M   'P 1'
#
loop_
_entity.id
_entity.type
_entity.pdbx_description
1 polymer ?
#
loop_
_entity_poly.entity_id
_entity_poly.type
_entity_poly.pdbx_seq_one_letter_code
_entity_poly.pdbx_strand_id
1 'polypeptide(L)'
;MSAQDFLVELGTEELPPKALNTLADAFLAGIEKGLQSAGLKFEAKKVYAAPRRLAVLLTALETQQPDRSINLDGPPRQAAFDAEGNPTQAALGFAKKCGVELSEIDQSGPKLRFSQVITGKPTASLLPTIVEDSLNDLPIPKRMRWGARKEEFVRPTQWLVMLLGDQVIDCTILAQKAGRDSRGHRFHHPQAVRITSPANYAADLRAAYVLADANERRDLISKRTEELARLQEGTAIVPPSLLDEVTALVEWPVPLVCSFEERFLDVPQEALITTMQDNQKYFCLLDVDGKLLPRFITVANIESKDPQQIIAGNEKVVRPRLTDAEFFFKQDKKQKLEDFNLRLQNVVFQEKLGSVYDKAVRVSKLAAYIAPRIGGDAAWAARAGLLSKCDLATEMVGEFPEMQGVAGYYYALNDGEADDVALALNEQYMPRGAGAELPTTLTGAAVAIADKLDTLVGIFGIGMLPTGSKDPYALRRAALGVLRILIDKKLDLDLTQAVVFAVGQFGGKVKQAGLAEQVLEFVFDRLRARYEDEGVDVSVYLSVRALQPGSALDFDQRVQAVQAFRKLPEADALAAVNKRVSNLLGKAEGLGNADVDPGLFADAKEFSLNSAIAKAENAVKPLIAERNYAEALARLATLREPVDAFFEAVMINAEDAGVRKNRYAMLARLRGLFVNIADISTLS
;
A
#
# COMPACT_ATOMS: atom_id res chain seq x y z
N MET A 1 -4.95 -44.60 -2.44
CA MET A 1 -5.56 -44.23 -3.73
C MET A 1 -4.45 -44.11 -4.75
N SER A 2 -4.69 -44.45 -6.02
CA SER A 2 -3.70 -44.16 -7.07
C SER A 2 -3.59 -42.68 -7.29
N ALA A 3 -2.40 -42.16 -7.53
CA ALA A 3 -2.13 -40.76 -7.81
C ALA A 3 -1.32 -40.65 -9.11
N GLN A 4 -1.56 -39.56 -9.86
CA GLN A 4 -0.87 -39.26 -11.12
C GLN A 4 -0.62 -37.76 -11.25
N ASP A 5 0.40 -37.39 -12.00
CA ASP A 5 0.67 -36.00 -12.28
C ASP A 5 -0.37 -35.45 -13.25
N PHE A 6 -0.83 -34.24 -12.98
CA PHE A 6 -1.77 -33.52 -13.85
C PHE A 6 -1.09 -32.28 -14.44
N LEU A 7 -1.21 -32.15 -15.74
CA LEU A 7 -0.77 -30.96 -16.49
C LEU A 7 -1.93 -30.38 -17.28
N VAL A 8 -2.13 -29.08 -17.16
CA VAL A 8 -2.94 -28.30 -18.10
C VAL A 8 -2.13 -27.12 -18.62
N GLU A 9 -2.12 -26.90 -19.95
CA GLU A 9 -1.58 -25.71 -20.60
C GLU A 9 -2.62 -25.15 -21.54
N LEU A 10 -2.95 -23.86 -21.37
CA LEU A 10 -3.70 -23.08 -22.35
C LEU A 10 -2.72 -22.22 -23.15
N GLY A 11 -2.65 -22.47 -24.45
CA GLY A 11 -1.86 -21.69 -25.40
C GLY A 11 -2.69 -20.57 -26.05
N THR A 12 -2.08 -19.39 -26.18
CA THR A 12 -2.73 -18.17 -26.67
C THR A 12 -1.84 -17.38 -27.62
N GLU A 13 -2.36 -16.32 -28.23
CA GLU A 13 -1.52 -15.21 -28.67
C GLU A 13 -0.95 -14.45 -27.47
N GLU A 14 -0.01 -13.52 -27.68
CA GLU A 14 0.76 -12.86 -26.61
C GLU A 14 -0.15 -12.22 -25.55
N LEU A 15 -0.05 -12.74 -24.33
CA LEU A 15 -0.77 -12.25 -23.15
C LEU A 15 -0.25 -10.88 -22.72
N PRO A 16 -1.08 -10.02 -22.11
CA PRO A 16 -0.63 -8.72 -21.62
C PRO A 16 0.48 -8.91 -20.55
N PRO A 17 1.69 -8.36 -20.76
CA PRO A 17 2.85 -8.67 -19.89
C PRO A 17 2.60 -8.29 -18.43
N LYS A 18 1.95 -7.16 -18.17
CA LYS A 18 1.63 -6.70 -16.79
C LYS A 18 0.61 -7.57 -16.07
N ALA A 19 -0.19 -8.36 -16.81
CA ALA A 19 -1.21 -9.24 -16.24
C ALA A 19 -0.76 -10.70 -16.15
N LEU A 20 0.36 -11.07 -16.77
CA LEU A 20 0.75 -12.46 -16.98
C LEU A 20 0.84 -13.24 -15.65
N ASN A 21 1.57 -12.73 -14.67
CA ASN A 21 1.74 -13.39 -13.37
C ASN A 21 0.41 -13.47 -12.61
N THR A 22 -0.36 -12.37 -12.58
CA THR A 22 -1.67 -12.35 -11.94
C THR A 22 -2.64 -13.38 -12.54
N LEU A 23 -2.64 -13.52 -13.87
CA LEU A 23 -3.46 -14.53 -14.55
C LEU A 23 -3.00 -15.95 -14.23
N ALA A 24 -1.69 -16.18 -14.19
CA ALA A 24 -1.11 -17.48 -13.87
C ALA A 24 -1.43 -17.94 -12.43
N ASP A 25 -1.25 -17.03 -11.46
CA ASP A 25 -1.56 -17.30 -10.05
C ASP A 25 -3.07 -17.52 -9.83
N ALA A 26 -3.92 -16.72 -10.49
CA ALA A 26 -5.37 -16.88 -10.41
C ALA A 26 -5.82 -18.22 -11.05
N PHE A 27 -5.18 -18.65 -12.15
CA PHE A 27 -5.45 -19.93 -12.78
C PHE A 27 -5.13 -21.10 -11.84
N LEU A 28 -3.96 -21.09 -11.22
CA LEU A 28 -3.59 -22.08 -10.20
C LEU A 28 -4.60 -22.08 -9.03
N ALA A 29 -4.90 -20.91 -8.47
CA ALA A 29 -5.81 -20.78 -7.33
C ALA A 29 -7.22 -21.29 -7.65
N GLY A 30 -7.73 -21.04 -8.87
CA GLY A 30 -9.00 -21.57 -9.34
C GLY A 30 -9.02 -23.10 -9.42
N ILE A 31 -7.98 -23.71 -9.96
CA ILE A 31 -7.84 -25.17 -10.02
C ILE A 31 -7.78 -25.75 -8.59
N GLU A 32 -6.98 -25.17 -7.71
CA GLU A 32 -6.89 -25.61 -6.30
C GLU A 32 -8.26 -25.58 -5.60
N LYS A 33 -9.00 -24.47 -5.77
CA LYS A 33 -10.35 -24.32 -5.21
C LYS A 33 -11.31 -25.39 -5.73
N GLY A 34 -11.25 -25.69 -7.04
CA GLY A 34 -12.07 -26.73 -7.67
C GLY A 34 -11.74 -28.12 -7.13
N LEU A 35 -10.43 -28.46 -7.04
CA LEU A 35 -9.98 -29.75 -6.49
C LEU A 35 -10.33 -29.90 -5.01
N GLN A 36 -10.14 -28.84 -4.20
CA GLN A 36 -10.53 -28.82 -2.80
C GLN A 36 -12.04 -29.07 -2.63
N SER A 37 -12.86 -28.42 -3.46
CA SER A 37 -14.32 -28.63 -3.45
C SER A 37 -14.73 -30.06 -3.83
N ALA A 38 -13.92 -30.70 -4.70
CA ALA A 38 -14.08 -32.10 -5.08
C ALA A 38 -13.52 -33.07 -4.02
N GLY A 39 -12.77 -32.59 -3.02
CA GLY A 39 -12.13 -33.42 -2.01
C GLY A 39 -10.89 -34.17 -2.52
N LEU A 40 -10.29 -33.70 -3.62
CA LEU A 40 -9.10 -34.27 -4.24
C LEU A 40 -7.82 -33.62 -3.69
N LYS A 41 -6.81 -34.45 -3.42
CA LYS A 41 -5.51 -34.00 -2.88
C LYS A 41 -4.41 -34.19 -3.91
N PHE A 42 -3.35 -33.40 -3.78
CA PHE A 42 -2.10 -33.51 -4.56
C PHE A 42 -0.91 -33.18 -3.64
N GLU A 43 0.30 -33.56 -4.04
CA GLU A 43 1.51 -33.36 -3.21
C GLU A 43 2.18 -32.02 -3.44
N ALA A 44 2.39 -31.65 -4.71
CA ALA A 44 3.04 -30.38 -5.04
C ALA A 44 2.38 -29.70 -6.25
N LYS A 45 2.62 -28.40 -6.37
CA LYS A 45 2.08 -27.56 -7.44
C LYS A 45 3.17 -26.73 -8.05
N LYS A 46 3.09 -26.49 -9.35
CA LYS A 46 3.92 -25.55 -10.08
C LYS A 46 3.11 -24.83 -11.14
N VAL A 47 3.24 -23.50 -11.19
CA VAL A 47 2.67 -22.68 -12.22
C VAL A 47 3.75 -22.30 -13.23
N TYR A 48 3.39 -22.29 -14.50
CA TYR A 48 4.22 -21.82 -15.59
C TYR A 48 3.49 -20.72 -16.35
N ALA A 49 4.21 -19.68 -16.69
CA ALA A 49 3.69 -18.55 -17.44
C ALA A 49 4.74 -18.04 -18.43
N ALA A 50 4.36 -17.93 -19.67
CA ALA A 50 5.18 -17.32 -20.72
C ALA A 50 4.29 -16.49 -21.64
N PRO A 51 4.83 -15.63 -22.51
CA PRO A 51 4.03 -14.70 -23.34
C PRO A 51 2.80 -15.35 -23.99
N ARG A 52 2.87 -16.58 -24.43
CA ARG A 52 1.82 -17.26 -25.19
C ARG A 52 1.19 -18.45 -24.45
N ARG A 53 1.37 -18.60 -23.14
CA ARG A 53 0.84 -19.75 -22.39
C ARG A 53 0.69 -19.51 -20.91
N LEU A 54 -0.34 -20.15 -20.37
CA LEU A 54 -0.52 -20.37 -18.93
C LEU A 54 -0.58 -21.88 -18.69
N ALA A 55 0.18 -22.39 -17.73
CA ALA A 55 0.12 -23.80 -17.42
C ALA A 55 0.23 -24.08 -15.90
N VAL A 56 -0.40 -25.17 -15.49
CA VAL A 56 -0.38 -25.68 -14.11
C VAL A 56 0.00 -27.14 -14.13
N LEU A 57 1.00 -27.47 -13.33
CA LEU A 57 1.43 -28.84 -13.05
C LEU A 57 1.14 -29.17 -11.59
N LEU A 58 0.41 -30.25 -11.35
CA LEU A 58 0.20 -30.82 -10.04
C LEU A 58 0.81 -32.21 -9.99
N THR A 59 1.62 -32.47 -8.97
CA THR A 59 2.22 -33.81 -8.79
C THR A 59 1.37 -34.65 -7.85
N ALA A 60 1.30 -35.94 -8.16
CA ALA A 60 0.60 -36.96 -7.38
C ALA A 60 -0.87 -36.57 -7.06
N LEU A 61 -1.62 -36.08 -8.05
CA LEU A 61 -3.05 -35.84 -7.92
C LEU A 61 -3.81 -37.15 -7.78
N GLU A 62 -4.70 -37.26 -6.78
CA GLU A 62 -5.57 -38.41 -6.59
C GLU A 62 -6.44 -38.65 -7.84
N THR A 63 -6.49 -39.89 -8.33
CA THR A 63 -7.21 -40.23 -9.59
C THR A 63 -8.70 -40.51 -9.38
N GLN A 64 -9.15 -40.59 -8.12
CA GLN A 64 -10.53 -40.90 -7.74
C GLN A 64 -10.94 -39.98 -6.60
N GLN A 65 -12.11 -39.37 -6.73
CA GLN A 65 -12.74 -38.63 -5.64
C GLN A 65 -13.10 -39.59 -4.50
N PRO A 66 -12.89 -39.22 -3.23
CA PRO A 66 -13.29 -40.03 -2.11
C PRO A 66 -14.81 -40.26 -2.08
N ASP A 67 -15.23 -41.44 -1.67
CA ASP A 67 -16.65 -41.74 -1.45
C ASP A 67 -17.21 -40.83 -0.36
N ARG A 68 -18.41 -40.35 -0.56
CA ARG A 68 -19.14 -39.50 0.39
C ARG A 68 -20.33 -40.21 0.99
N SER A 69 -20.37 -40.26 2.31
CA SER A 69 -21.54 -40.72 3.03
C SER A 69 -22.51 -39.56 3.28
N ILE A 70 -23.71 -39.64 2.73
CA ILE A 70 -24.81 -38.73 3.06
C ILE A 70 -25.62 -39.38 4.18
N ASN A 71 -25.68 -38.71 5.33
CA ASN A 71 -26.53 -39.10 6.44
C ASN A 71 -27.62 -38.04 6.63
N LEU A 72 -28.84 -38.39 6.42
CA LEU A 72 -30.01 -37.52 6.63
C LEU A 72 -30.81 -38.02 7.80
N ASP A 73 -31.04 -37.17 8.79
CA ASP A 73 -31.96 -37.41 9.88
C ASP A 73 -33.36 -37.03 9.44
N GLY A 74 -34.28 -37.95 9.59
CA GLY A 74 -35.71 -37.81 9.31
C GLY A 74 -36.52 -37.44 10.54
N PRO A 75 -37.85 -37.57 10.43
CA PRO A 75 -38.75 -37.33 11.55
C PRO A 75 -38.52 -38.32 12.70
N PRO A 76 -38.85 -37.94 13.96
CA PRO A 76 -38.85 -38.83 15.09
C PRO A 76 -39.76 -40.03 14.81
N ARG A 77 -39.38 -41.21 15.28
CA ARG A 77 -40.14 -42.44 15.04
C ARG A 77 -41.61 -42.34 15.46
N GLN A 78 -41.91 -41.64 16.57
CA GLN A 78 -43.28 -41.40 17.04
C GLN A 78 -44.13 -40.54 16.09
N ALA A 79 -43.51 -39.69 15.27
CA ALA A 79 -44.16 -38.87 14.26
C ALA A 79 -44.21 -39.59 12.89
N ALA A 80 -43.29 -40.54 12.68
CA ALA A 80 -43.16 -41.28 11.42
C ALA A 80 -44.16 -42.44 11.29
N PHE A 81 -44.67 -42.98 12.39
CA PHE A 81 -45.64 -44.10 12.41
C PHE A 81 -46.82 -43.78 13.34
N ASP A 82 -47.98 -44.21 12.95
CA ASP A 82 -49.22 -44.14 13.77
C ASP A 82 -49.23 -45.21 14.89
N ALA A 83 -50.27 -45.23 15.68
CA ALA A 83 -50.42 -46.18 16.80
C ALA A 83 -50.59 -47.66 16.34
N GLU A 84 -50.97 -47.86 15.09
CA GLU A 84 -51.13 -49.16 14.43
C GLU A 84 -49.85 -49.57 13.68
N GLY A 85 -48.81 -48.72 13.66
CA GLY A 85 -47.52 -48.99 12.98
C GLY A 85 -47.50 -48.66 11.49
N ASN A 86 -48.51 -47.96 10.96
CA ASN A 86 -48.53 -47.55 9.56
C ASN A 86 -47.75 -46.27 9.35
N PRO A 87 -47.10 -46.12 8.21
CA PRO A 87 -46.29 -44.91 7.92
C PRO A 87 -47.19 -43.67 7.73
N THR A 88 -46.85 -42.60 8.44
CA THR A 88 -47.50 -41.29 8.30
C THR A 88 -46.98 -40.54 7.07
N GLN A 89 -47.63 -39.41 6.71
CA GLN A 89 -47.18 -38.53 5.66
C GLN A 89 -45.74 -37.98 5.91
N ALA A 90 -45.33 -37.89 7.17
CA ALA A 90 -43.95 -37.46 7.52
C ALA A 90 -42.92 -38.53 7.13
N ALA A 91 -43.20 -39.80 7.34
CA ALA A 91 -42.32 -40.91 6.91
C ALA A 91 -42.27 -41.03 5.39
N LEU A 92 -43.44 -41.00 4.73
CA LEU A 92 -43.53 -41.06 3.27
C LEU A 92 -42.87 -39.84 2.59
N GLY A 93 -43.04 -38.63 3.16
CA GLY A 93 -42.39 -37.41 2.68
C GLY A 93 -40.88 -37.48 2.82
N PHE A 94 -40.36 -38.07 3.90
CA PHE A 94 -38.92 -38.26 4.10
C PHE A 94 -38.37 -39.29 3.10
N ALA A 95 -39.02 -40.42 2.89
CA ALA A 95 -38.62 -41.42 1.88
C ALA A 95 -38.60 -40.81 0.47
N LYS A 96 -39.63 -40.04 0.11
CA LYS A 96 -39.67 -39.30 -1.16
C LYS A 96 -38.53 -38.27 -1.30
N LYS A 97 -38.22 -37.56 -0.20
CA LYS A 97 -37.09 -36.63 -0.17
C LYS A 97 -35.73 -37.33 -0.38
N CYS A 98 -35.59 -38.52 0.17
CA CYS A 98 -34.37 -39.35 0.00
C CYS A 98 -34.34 -40.08 -1.36
N GLY A 99 -35.45 -40.11 -2.11
CA GLY A 99 -35.56 -40.80 -3.40
C GLY A 99 -35.55 -42.33 -3.31
N VAL A 100 -35.98 -42.89 -2.18
CA VAL A 100 -35.95 -44.33 -1.87
C VAL A 100 -37.28 -44.77 -1.30
N GLU A 101 -37.52 -46.11 -1.29
CA GLU A 101 -38.66 -46.69 -0.59
C GLU A 101 -38.46 -46.63 0.94
N LEU A 102 -39.56 -46.56 1.70
CA LEU A 102 -39.50 -46.45 3.17
C LEU A 102 -38.77 -47.66 3.82
N SER A 103 -38.78 -48.81 3.18
CA SER A 103 -38.08 -50.02 3.60
C SER A 103 -36.57 -49.92 3.55
N GLU A 104 -36.02 -48.98 2.79
CA GLU A 104 -34.60 -48.72 2.65
C GLU A 104 -34.06 -47.68 3.66
N ILE A 105 -34.97 -47.09 4.44
CA ILE A 105 -34.66 -46.14 5.49
C ILE A 105 -34.44 -46.89 6.82
N ASP A 106 -33.36 -46.57 7.52
CA ASP A 106 -33.09 -47.10 8.86
C ASP A 106 -34.13 -46.56 9.85
N GLN A 107 -34.92 -47.50 10.41
CA GLN A 107 -36.02 -47.27 11.36
C GLN A 107 -35.66 -47.72 12.78
N SER A 108 -34.41 -48.18 13.02
CA SER A 108 -34.01 -48.80 14.30
C SER A 108 -33.80 -47.76 15.43
N GLY A 109 -33.56 -46.51 15.08
CA GLY A 109 -33.25 -45.44 16.01
C GLY A 109 -34.48 -44.62 16.46
N PRO A 110 -34.26 -43.59 17.32
CA PRO A 110 -35.31 -42.69 17.77
C PRO A 110 -35.87 -41.76 16.67
N LYS A 111 -35.12 -41.64 15.55
CA LYS A 111 -35.50 -40.94 14.31
C LYS A 111 -35.23 -41.85 13.13
N LEU A 112 -35.97 -41.64 12.05
CA LEU A 112 -35.63 -42.25 10.77
C LEU A 112 -34.28 -41.75 10.30
N ARG A 113 -33.47 -42.62 9.74
CA ARG A 113 -32.15 -42.28 9.16
C ARG A 113 -32.02 -42.86 7.77
N PHE A 114 -31.50 -42.02 6.87
CA PHE A 114 -31.08 -42.47 5.56
C PHE A 114 -29.59 -42.27 5.41
N SER A 115 -28.88 -43.32 5.10
CA SER A 115 -27.45 -43.30 4.85
C SER A 115 -27.18 -43.87 3.47
N GLN A 116 -26.52 -43.08 2.62
CA GLN A 116 -26.15 -43.51 1.29
C GLN A 116 -24.67 -43.18 1.06
N VAL A 117 -23.93 -44.11 0.54
CA VAL A 117 -22.58 -43.89 0.06
C VAL A 117 -22.65 -43.52 -1.41
N ILE A 118 -22.24 -42.29 -1.72
CA ILE A 118 -22.07 -41.84 -3.11
C ILE A 118 -20.65 -42.16 -3.51
N THR A 119 -20.49 -43.04 -4.47
CA THR A 119 -19.18 -43.39 -5.03
C THR A 119 -18.53 -42.15 -5.67
N GLY A 120 -17.29 -41.88 -5.31
CA GLY A 120 -16.51 -40.78 -5.87
C GLY A 120 -16.35 -40.92 -7.38
N LYS A 121 -16.35 -39.80 -8.10
CA LYS A 121 -16.17 -39.78 -9.55
C LYS A 121 -14.67 -39.91 -9.89
N PRO A 122 -14.31 -40.48 -11.05
CA PRO A 122 -12.93 -40.42 -11.56
C PRO A 122 -12.47 -38.96 -11.74
N THR A 123 -11.27 -38.61 -11.27
CA THR A 123 -10.72 -37.25 -11.36
C THR A 123 -10.69 -36.74 -12.81
N ALA A 124 -10.35 -37.61 -13.77
CA ALA A 124 -10.38 -37.26 -15.19
C ALA A 124 -11.72 -36.70 -15.68
N SER A 125 -12.86 -37.10 -15.08
CA SER A 125 -14.19 -36.59 -15.44
C SER A 125 -14.53 -35.24 -14.81
N LEU A 126 -13.82 -34.82 -13.76
CA LEU A 126 -14.05 -33.57 -13.02
C LEU A 126 -13.14 -32.43 -13.54
N LEU A 127 -11.94 -32.78 -13.99
CA LEU A 127 -10.91 -31.80 -14.40
C LEU A 127 -11.36 -30.84 -15.51
N PRO A 128 -12.12 -31.25 -16.57
CA PRO A 128 -12.57 -30.32 -17.57
C PRO A 128 -13.37 -29.14 -17.01
N THR A 129 -14.35 -29.43 -16.15
CA THR A 129 -15.17 -28.38 -15.51
C THR A 129 -14.34 -27.51 -14.56
N ILE A 130 -13.46 -28.13 -13.76
CA ILE A 130 -12.59 -27.39 -12.85
C ILE A 130 -11.68 -26.41 -13.60
N VAL A 131 -11.11 -26.83 -14.72
CA VAL A 131 -10.25 -25.99 -15.56
C VAL A 131 -11.05 -24.87 -16.24
N GLU A 132 -12.22 -25.20 -16.81
CA GLU A 132 -13.10 -24.22 -17.47
C GLU A 132 -13.58 -23.16 -16.51
N ASP A 133 -14.06 -23.54 -15.31
CA ASP A 133 -14.48 -22.61 -14.26
C ASP A 133 -13.31 -21.72 -13.81
N SER A 134 -12.12 -22.30 -13.65
CA SER A 134 -10.90 -21.54 -13.29
C SER A 134 -10.54 -20.48 -14.35
N LEU A 135 -10.65 -20.80 -15.65
CA LEU A 135 -10.38 -19.86 -16.75
C LEU A 135 -11.46 -18.78 -16.84
N ASN A 136 -12.71 -19.11 -16.51
CA ASN A 136 -13.82 -18.16 -16.50
C ASN A 136 -13.71 -17.14 -15.35
N ASP A 137 -13.18 -17.57 -14.20
CA ASP A 137 -13.01 -16.73 -12.99
C ASP A 137 -11.75 -15.85 -13.03
N LEU A 138 -10.90 -15.94 -14.09
CA LEU A 138 -9.70 -15.12 -14.20
C LEU A 138 -10.01 -13.62 -14.14
N PRO A 139 -9.19 -12.81 -13.45
CA PRO A 139 -9.36 -11.36 -13.32
C PRO A 139 -9.00 -10.63 -14.62
N ILE A 140 -9.80 -10.81 -15.66
CA ILE A 140 -9.61 -10.20 -16.97
C ILE A 140 -10.47 -8.94 -17.07
N PRO A 141 -9.88 -7.71 -17.05
CA PRO A 141 -10.65 -6.47 -17.10
C PRO A 141 -11.45 -6.30 -18.39
N LYS A 142 -10.91 -6.78 -19.50
CA LYS A 142 -11.54 -6.70 -20.81
C LYS A 142 -11.28 -7.99 -21.59
N ARG A 143 -12.36 -8.71 -21.89
CA ARG A 143 -12.34 -9.90 -22.75
C ARG A 143 -12.52 -9.48 -24.21
N MET A 144 -11.99 -10.26 -25.13
CA MET A 144 -12.16 -10.08 -26.57
C MET A 144 -12.65 -11.37 -27.22
N ARG A 145 -13.37 -11.21 -28.34
CA ARG A 145 -13.73 -12.29 -29.28
C ARG A 145 -12.79 -12.26 -30.47
N TRP A 146 -12.64 -13.40 -31.10
CA TRP A 146 -11.83 -13.50 -32.34
C TRP A 146 -12.47 -14.40 -33.38
N GLY A 147 -12.28 -14.06 -34.65
CA GLY A 147 -12.90 -14.77 -35.79
C GLY A 147 -14.42 -14.76 -35.69
N ALA A 148 -15.06 -15.88 -36.05
CA ALA A 148 -16.52 -16.08 -35.98
C ALA A 148 -16.97 -16.80 -34.72
N ARG A 149 -16.12 -16.91 -33.69
CA ARG A 149 -16.38 -17.65 -32.47
C ARG A 149 -17.18 -16.84 -31.44
N LYS A 150 -17.80 -17.54 -30.48
CA LYS A 150 -18.55 -16.96 -29.38
C LYS A 150 -17.72 -16.82 -28.10
N GLU A 151 -16.64 -17.61 -28.02
CA GLU A 151 -15.73 -17.67 -26.89
C GLU A 151 -15.02 -16.34 -26.68
N GLU A 152 -14.84 -15.97 -25.44
CA GLU A 152 -14.19 -14.75 -25.02
C GLU A 152 -13.02 -15.04 -24.09
N PHE A 153 -11.86 -14.46 -24.36
CA PHE A 153 -10.69 -14.54 -23.49
C PHE A 153 -9.87 -13.24 -23.59
N VAL A 154 -8.76 -13.14 -22.84
CA VAL A 154 -7.89 -11.97 -22.87
C VAL A 154 -7.13 -11.84 -24.20
N ARG A 155 -6.84 -12.97 -24.87
CA ARG A 155 -6.22 -13.10 -26.19
C ARG A 155 -6.76 -14.35 -26.90
N PRO A 156 -6.68 -14.43 -28.23
CA PRO A 156 -7.07 -15.63 -28.96
C PRO A 156 -6.37 -16.88 -28.45
N THR A 157 -7.13 -17.93 -28.18
CA THR A 157 -6.61 -19.23 -27.79
C THR A 157 -6.21 -20.04 -29.01
N GLN A 158 -5.12 -20.82 -28.93
CA GLN A 158 -4.52 -21.51 -30.07
C GLN A 158 -4.40 -23.02 -29.87
N TRP A 159 -4.15 -23.48 -28.65
CA TRP A 159 -4.07 -24.91 -28.31
C TRP A 159 -4.38 -25.15 -26.82
N LEU A 160 -4.68 -26.41 -26.50
CA LEU A 160 -4.90 -26.88 -25.14
C LEU A 160 -4.16 -28.20 -24.94
N VAL A 161 -3.28 -28.26 -23.93
CA VAL A 161 -2.70 -29.51 -23.44
C VAL A 161 -3.39 -29.87 -22.14
N MET A 162 -3.87 -31.12 -22.00
CA MET A 162 -4.47 -31.57 -20.75
C MET A 162 -4.19 -33.04 -20.54
N LEU A 163 -3.29 -33.35 -19.59
CA LEU A 163 -2.79 -34.69 -19.31
C LEU A 163 -2.99 -35.08 -17.84
N LEU A 164 -3.44 -36.30 -17.60
CA LEU A 164 -3.41 -36.97 -16.31
C LEU A 164 -2.57 -38.25 -16.46
N GLY A 165 -1.35 -38.26 -15.86
CA GLY A 165 -0.33 -39.21 -16.20
C GLY A 165 -0.03 -39.19 -17.70
N ASP A 166 -0.05 -40.35 -18.37
CA ASP A 166 0.18 -40.45 -19.82
C ASP A 166 -1.11 -40.29 -20.67
N GLN A 167 -2.25 -40.09 -20.04
CA GLN A 167 -3.54 -40.00 -20.74
C GLN A 167 -3.91 -38.58 -21.04
N VAL A 168 -4.37 -38.32 -22.28
CA VAL A 168 -5.04 -37.05 -22.66
C VAL A 168 -6.45 -37.09 -22.14
N ILE A 169 -6.86 -36.03 -21.42
CA ILE A 169 -8.24 -35.85 -21.00
C ILE A 169 -9.05 -35.29 -22.16
N ASP A 170 -10.01 -36.05 -22.67
CA ASP A 170 -10.83 -35.63 -23.81
C ASP A 170 -11.84 -34.56 -23.40
N CYS A 171 -11.58 -33.32 -23.82
CA CYS A 171 -12.44 -32.17 -23.59
C CYS A 171 -12.19 -31.07 -24.62
N THR A 172 -13.09 -30.10 -24.65
CA THR A 172 -12.94 -28.87 -25.46
C THR A 172 -13.21 -27.67 -24.60
N ILE A 173 -12.22 -26.79 -24.41
CA ILE A 173 -12.31 -25.57 -23.61
C ILE A 173 -11.87 -24.39 -24.47
N LEU A 174 -12.63 -23.28 -24.45
CA LEU A 174 -12.41 -22.09 -25.27
C LEU A 174 -12.19 -22.45 -26.77
N ALA A 175 -13.01 -23.38 -27.27
CA ALA A 175 -12.96 -23.93 -28.62
C ALA A 175 -11.62 -24.63 -28.99
N GLN A 176 -10.80 -25.00 -28.03
CA GLN A 176 -9.58 -25.80 -28.25
C GLN A 176 -9.83 -27.21 -27.74
N LYS A 177 -9.64 -28.20 -28.62
CA LYS A 177 -9.67 -29.61 -28.24
C LYS A 177 -8.39 -29.94 -27.48
N ALA A 178 -8.52 -30.59 -26.35
CA ALA A 178 -7.38 -31.01 -25.55
C ALA A 178 -6.55 -32.08 -26.28
N GLY A 179 -5.27 -31.94 -26.16
CA GLY A 179 -4.26 -32.85 -26.71
C GLY A 179 -3.02 -32.91 -25.82
N ARG A 180 -1.92 -33.35 -26.41
CA ARG A 180 -0.60 -33.33 -25.78
C ARG A 180 0.45 -32.53 -26.52
N ASP A 181 0.03 -31.83 -27.60
CA ASP A 181 0.93 -31.07 -28.44
C ASP A 181 0.88 -29.58 -28.06
N SER A 182 1.99 -29.10 -27.53
CA SER A 182 2.25 -27.67 -27.28
C SER A 182 2.92 -27.02 -28.49
N ARG A 183 3.36 -25.77 -28.37
CA ARG A 183 4.09 -25.03 -29.39
C ARG A 183 5.44 -24.56 -28.86
N GLY A 184 6.49 -24.74 -29.66
CA GLY A 184 7.81 -24.21 -29.38
C GLY A 184 7.92 -22.72 -29.70
N HIS A 185 9.15 -22.23 -29.60
CA HIS A 185 9.47 -20.84 -29.98
C HIS A 185 9.15 -20.59 -31.46
N ARG A 186 8.44 -19.48 -31.74
CA ARG A 186 7.87 -19.18 -33.06
C ARG A 186 8.87 -19.25 -34.22
N PHE A 187 10.14 -18.87 -33.97
CA PHE A 187 11.20 -18.86 -34.98
C PHE A 187 12.20 -19.99 -34.82
N HIS A 188 12.63 -20.33 -33.62
CA HIS A 188 13.61 -21.39 -33.40
C HIS A 188 13.03 -22.80 -33.53
N HIS A 189 11.76 -22.97 -33.16
CA HIS A 189 11.07 -24.25 -33.22
C HIS A 189 9.58 -24.06 -33.58
N PRO A 190 9.26 -23.76 -34.87
CA PRO A 190 7.89 -23.48 -35.28
C PRO A 190 6.95 -24.70 -35.30
N GLN A 191 7.50 -25.91 -35.07
CA GLN A 191 6.74 -27.16 -35.05
C GLN A 191 6.01 -27.33 -33.72
N ALA A 192 5.07 -28.30 -33.72
CA ALA A 192 4.44 -28.75 -32.48
C ALA A 192 5.47 -29.47 -31.58
N VAL A 193 5.32 -29.29 -30.28
CA VAL A 193 6.12 -29.93 -29.23
C VAL A 193 5.25 -30.94 -28.53
N ARG A 194 5.53 -32.22 -28.76
CA ARG A 194 4.82 -33.30 -28.08
C ARG A 194 5.29 -33.41 -26.64
N ILE A 195 4.41 -33.12 -25.69
CA ILE A 195 4.69 -33.28 -24.28
C ILE A 195 4.69 -34.79 -23.93
N THR A 196 5.84 -35.28 -23.54
CA THR A 196 6.05 -36.70 -23.30
C THR A 196 5.35 -37.18 -22.04
N SER A 197 5.40 -36.38 -20.98
CA SER A 197 4.68 -36.58 -19.74
C SER A 197 4.51 -35.21 -18.98
N PRO A 198 3.59 -35.09 -18.01
CA PRO A 198 3.48 -33.87 -17.18
C PRO A 198 4.82 -33.47 -16.55
N ALA A 199 5.59 -34.40 -16.01
CA ALA A 199 6.87 -34.14 -15.34
C ALA A 199 7.93 -33.58 -16.31
N ASN A 200 7.88 -33.92 -17.60
CA ASN A 200 8.84 -33.48 -18.61
C ASN A 200 8.47 -32.15 -19.28
N TYR A 201 7.33 -31.56 -18.94
CA TYR A 201 6.79 -30.35 -19.59
C TYR A 201 7.83 -29.25 -19.79
N ALA A 202 8.51 -28.84 -18.73
CA ALA A 202 9.50 -27.77 -18.80
C ALA A 202 10.73 -28.16 -19.65
N ALA A 203 11.17 -29.43 -19.58
CA ALA A 203 12.30 -29.93 -20.35
C ALA A 203 11.98 -30.03 -21.85
N ASP A 204 10.79 -30.54 -22.19
CA ASP A 204 10.33 -30.65 -23.59
C ASP A 204 10.22 -29.26 -24.24
N LEU A 205 9.69 -28.26 -23.51
CA LEU A 205 9.61 -26.88 -23.97
C LEU A 205 10.98 -26.19 -24.06
N ARG A 206 11.87 -26.43 -23.11
CA ARG A 206 13.24 -25.91 -23.17
C ARG A 206 13.99 -26.42 -24.42
N ALA A 207 13.84 -27.67 -24.77
CA ALA A 207 14.41 -28.22 -25.99
C ALA A 207 13.86 -27.58 -27.27
N ALA A 208 12.67 -26.94 -27.14
CA ALA A 208 12.02 -26.17 -28.20
C ALA A 208 12.18 -24.66 -28.02
N TYR A 209 13.20 -24.18 -27.31
CA TYR A 209 13.53 -22.78 -27.08
C TYR A 209 12.43 -22.00 -26.33
N VAL A 210 11.79 -22.63 -25.37
CA VAL A 210 10.82 -21.98 -24.48
C VAL A 210 11.16 -22.28 -23.03
N LEU A 211 11.55 -21.26 -22.27
CA LEU A 211 11.66 -21.32 -20.82
C LEU A 211 10.28 -21.03 -20.24
N ALA A 212 9.54 -22.09 -19.91
CA ALA A 212 8.16 -21.94 -19.42
C ALA A 212 8.08 -21.34 -18.00
N ASP A 213 9.08 -21.60 -17.16
CA ASP A 213 9.17 -21.08 -15.80
C ASP A 213 9.53 -19.59 -15.81
N ALA A 214 8.60 -18.74 -15.32
CA ALA A 214 8.81 -17.30 -15.28
C ALA A 214 9.94 -16.87 -14.35
N ASN A 215 10.11 -17.55 -13.20
CA ASN A 215 11.17 -17.24 -12.25
C ASN A 215 12.55 -17.55 -12.85
N GLU A 216 12.66 -18.68 -13.52
CA GLU A 216 13.91 -19.06 -14.21
C GLU A 216 14.29 -18.04 -15.30
N ARG A 217 13.30 -17.57 -16.10
CA ARG A 217 13.56 -16.52 -17.11
C ARG A 217 13.99 -15.22 -16.45
N ARG A 218 13.31 -14.82 -15.37
CA ARG A 218 13.59 -13.60 -14.61
C ARG A 218 15.03 -13.61 -14.07
N ASP A 219 15.43 -14.70 -13.43
CA ASP A 219 16.77 -14.85 -12.87
C ASP A 219 17.84 -14.84 -13.96
N LEU A 220 17.57 -15.48 -15.10
CA LEU A 220 18.47 -15.48 -16.25
C LEU A 220 18.65 -14.05 -16.82
N ILE A 221 17.56 -13.30 -16.99
CA ILE A 221 17.60 -11.91 -17.49
C ILE A 221 18.39 -11.05 -16.52
N SER A 222 18.08 -11.09 -15.21
CA SER A 222 18.77 -10.29 -14.19
C SER A 222 20.27 -10.58 -14.21
N LYS A 223 20.65 -11.86 -14.10
CA LYS A 223 22.05 -12.28 -14.05
C LYS A 223 22.83 -11.88 -15.30
N ARG A 224 22.24 -12.09 -16.48
CA ARG A 224 22.91 -11.74 -17.75
C ARG A 224 23.01 -10.23 -17.95
N THR A 225 21.99 -9.48 -17.53
CA THR A 225 22.00 -8.01 -17.56
C THR A 225 23.12 -7.45 -16.66
N GLU A 226 23.27 -7.98 -15.45
CA GLU A 226 24.34 -7.62 -14.53
C GLU A 226 25.74 -7.98 -15.05
N GLU A 227 25.89 -9.17 -15.66
CA GLU A 227 27.14 -9.59 -16.30
C GLU A 227 27.54 -8.65 -17.42
N LEU A 228 26.59 -8.29 -18.30
CA LEU A 228 26.81 -7.37 -19.42
C LEU A 228 27.12 -5.95 -18.94
N ALA A 229 26.43 -5.45 -17.92
CA ALA A 229 26.69 -4.14 -17.33
C ALA A 229 28.11 -4.04 -16.79
N ARG A 230 28.59 -5.06 -16.06
CA ARG A 230 29.98 -5.12 -15.55
C ARG A 230 31.02 -5.10 -16.67
N LEU A 231 30.76 -5.77 -17.79
CA LEU A 231 31.63 -5.73 -18.96
C LEU A 231 31.69 -4.33 -19.61
N GLN A 232 30.71 -3.47 -19.33
CA GLN A 232 30.66 -2.07 -19.76
C GLN A 232 31.15 -1.11 -18.66
N GLU A 233 31.78 -1.60 -17.59
CA GLU A 233 32.25 -0.82 -16.44
C GLU A 233 31.14 -0.04 -15.76
N GLY A 234 29.90 -0.57 -15.80
CA GLY A 234 28.69 0.07 -15.30
C GLY A 234 27.83 -0.83 -14.43
N THR A 235 26.77 -0.24 -13.91
CA THR A 235 25.69 -0.91 -13.15
C THR A 235 24.37 -0.73 -13.88
N ALA A 236 23.60 -1.81 -14.07
CA ALA A 236 22.30 -1.74 -14.71
C ALA A 236 21.21 -1.26 -13.74
N ILE A 237 20.36 -0.34 -14.19
CA ILE A 237 19.12 0.01 -13.50
C ILE A 237 18.08 -1.05 -13.86
N VAL A 238 17.75 -1.95 -12.93
CA VAL A 238 16.82 -3.06 -13.13
C VAL A 238 15.65 -2.96 -12.12
N PRO A 239 14.69 -2.04 -12.35
CA PRO A 239 13.51 -1.96 -11.49
C PRO A 239 12.75 -3.29 -11.51
N PRO A 240 12.29 -3.81 -10.36
CA PRO A 240 11.58 -5.09 -10.29
C PRO A 240 10.37 -5.16 -11.25
N SER A 241 9.58 -4.09 -11.34
CA SER A 241 8.42 -4.02 -12.22
C SER A 241 8.79 -4.08 -13.72
N LEU A 242 9.90 -3.45 -14.11
CA LEU A 242 10.40 -3.52 -15.48
C LEU A 242 10.95 -4.92 -15.80
N LEU A 243 11.69 -5.52 -14.87
CA LEU A 243 12.21 -6.89 -15.02
C LEU A 243 11.06 -7.88 -15.19
N ASP A 244 10.00 -7.77 -14.40
CA ASP A 244 8.81 -8.62 -14.49
C ASP A 244 8.10 -8.42 -15.85
N GLU A 245 7.95 -7.17 -16.32
CA GLU A 245 7.36 -6.87 -17.62
C GLU A 245 8.20 -7.45 -18.76
N VAL A 246 9.53 -7.27 -18.74
CA VAL A 246 10.46 -7.82 -19.75
C VAL A 246 10.42 -9.35 -19.74
N THR A 247 10.43 -9.98 -18.55
CA THR A 247 10.29 -11.44 -18.40
C THR A 247 9.01 -11.96 -19.04
N ALA A 248 7.93 -11.19 -18.97
CA ALA A 248 6.63 -11.55 -19.56
C ALA A 248 6.55 -11.30 -21.08
N LEU A 249 7.54 -10.64 -21.69
CA LEU A 249 7.59 -10.37 -23.13
C LEU A 249 8.38 -11.42 -23.92
N VAL A 250 9.20 -12.26 -23.27
CA VAL A 250 10.11 -13.17 -23.95
C VAL A 250 9.92 -14.61 -23.49
N GLU A 251 10.08 -15.58 -24.43
CA GLU A 251 10.11 -17.03 -24.16
C GLU A 251 11.55 -17.54 -24.09
N TRP A 252 12.47 -16.89 -24.83
CA TRP A 252 13.89 -17.24 -24.89
C TRP A 252 14.73 -15.96 -24.81
N PRO A 253 15.05 -15.49 -23.59
CA PRO A 253 15.69 -14.20 -23.38
C PRO A 253 17.16 -14.19 -23.80
N VAL A 254 17.51 -13.21 -24.62
CA VAL A 254 18.88 -12.91 -25.07
C VAL A 254 19.18 -11.44 -24.84
N PRO A 255 19.76 -11.05 -23.70
CA PRO A 255 20.18 -9.69 -23.44
C PRO A 255 21.33 -9.25 -24.36
N LEU A 256 21.24 -8.04 -24.92
CA LEU A 256 22.20 -7.45 -25.85
C LEU A 256 22.50 -6.00 -25.43
N VAL A 257 23.77 -5.60 -25.49
CA VAL A 257 24.20 -4.24 -25.26
C VAL A 257 24.03 -3.42 -26.53
N CYS A 258 23.35 -2.28 -26.41
CA CYS A 258 23.19 -1.26 -27.44
C CYS A 258 23.77 0.06 -26.96
N SER A 259 23.97 1.01 -27.90
CA SER A 259 24.52 2.33 -27.62
C SER A 259 23.65 3.45 -28.20
N PHE A 260 23.88 4.65 -27.74
CA PHE A 260 23.35 5.88 -28.33
C PHE A 260 24.43 6.96 -28.33
N GLU A 261 24.20 8.06 -29.04
CA GLU A 261 25.17 9.12 -29.19
C GLU A 261 25.37 9.90 -27.87
N GLU A 262 26.64 10.13 -27.48
CA GLU A 262 27.02 10.82 -26.23
C GLU A 262 26.39 12.23 -26.09
N ARG A 263 26.11 12.92 -27.21
CA ARG A 263 25.47 14.24 -27.18
C ARG A 263 24.13 14.28 -26.44
N PHE A 264 23.42 13.15 -26.36
CA PHE A 264 22.17 13.06 -25.61
C PHE A 264 22.38 13.14 -24.10
N LEU A 265 23.58 12.88 -23.58
CA LEU A 265 23.89 13.01 -22.16
C LEU A 265 23.85 14.46 -21.63
N ASP A 266 23.76 15.45 -22.53
CA ASP A 266 23.47 16.84 -22.15
C ASP A 266 22.02 17.05 -21.67
N VAL A 267 21.13 16.10 -21.96
CA VAL A 267 19.72 16.08 -21.49
C VAL A 267 19.69 15.46 -20.09
N PRO A 268 18.79 15.89 -19.19
CA PRO A 268 18.62 15.24 -17.90
C PRO A 268 18.51 13.73 -18.03
N GLN A 269 19.36 13.00 -17.30
CA GLN A 269 19.39 11.53 -17.40
C GLN A 269 18.07 10.88 -17.05
N GLU A 270 17.27 11.48 -16.17
CA GLU A 270 15.95 11.00 -15.77
C GLU A 270 14.99 10.93 -16.98
N ALA A 271 15.03 11.92 -17.88
CA ALA A 271 14.24 11.91 -19.11
C ALA A 271 14.65 10.78 -20.04
N LEU A 272 15.96 10.57 -20.21
CA LEU A 272 16.50 9.51 -21.06
C LEU A 272 16.17 8.13 -20.49
N ILE A 273 16.36 7.94 -19.16
CA ILE A 273 16.08 6.70 -18.44
C ILE A 273 14.59 6.35 -18.57
N THR A 274 13.70 7.29 -18.27
CA THR A 274 12.26 7.07 -18.34
C THR A 274 11.84 6.72 -19.77
N THR A 275 12.32 7.47 -20.76
CA THR A 275 12.05 7.19 -22.18
C THR A 275 12.46 5.77 -22.57
N MET A 276 13.64 5.34 -22.19
CA MET A 276 14.14 4.01 -22.51
C MET A 276 13.43 2.89 -21.75
N GLN A 277 13.10 3.10 -20.47
CA GLN A 277 12.43 2.10 -19.63
C GLN A 277 10.93 1.98 -19.95
N ASP A 278 10.21 3.11 -19.97
CA ASP A 278 8.75 3.09 -20.09
C ASP A 278 8.27 2.80 -21.51
N ASN A 279 8.95 3.33 -22.53
CA ASN A 279 8.53 3.15 -23.91
C ASN A 279 9.16 1.91 -24.57
N GLN A 280 10.44 1.64 -24.30
CA GLN A 280 11.20 0.60 -25.01
C GLN A 280 11.56 -0.62 -24.16
N LYS A 281 11.34 -0.57 -22.85
CA LYS A 281 11.63 -1.67 -21.91
C LYS A 281 13.12 -2.04 -21.86
N TYR A 282 14.00 -1.04 -21.99
CA TYR A 282 15.45 -1.21 -21.92
C TYR A 282 15.96 -1.03 -20.49
N PHE A 283 17.06 -1.69 -20.14
CA PHE A 283 17.81 -1.48 -18.90
C PHE A 283 18.94 -0.50 -19.17
N CYS A 284 18.89 0.67 -18.53
CA CYS A 284 19.92 1.71 -18.65
C CYS A 284 21.13 1.36 -17.77
N LEU A 285 22.31 1.85 -18.16
CA LEU A 285 23.55 1.64 -17.44
C LEU A 285 24.03 2.95 -16.81
N LEU A 286 24.47 2.87 -15.54
CA LEU A 286 25.11 3.97 -14.82
C LEU A 286 26.59 3.66 -14.60
N ASP A 287 27.42 4.70 -14.59
CA ASP A 287 28.80 4.62 -14.14
C ASP A 287 28.92 4.53 -12.60
N VAL A 288 30.15 4.56 -12.09
CA VAL A 288 30.46 4.50 -10.64
C VAL A 288 29.97 5.73 -9.87
N ASP A 289 29.77 6.86 -10.54
CA ASP A 289 29.28 8.10 -9.97
C ASP A 289 27.76 8.25 -10.07
N GLY A 290 27.07 7.23 -10.58
CA GLY A 290 25.62 7.23 -10.78
C GLY A 290 25.15 8.04 -11.99
N LYS A 291 26.02 8.36 -12.93
CA LYS A 291 25.70 9.05 -14.17
C LYS A 291 25.36 8.04 -15.28
N LEU A 292 24.42 8.42 -16.14
CA LEU A 292 24.00 7.59 -17.25
C LEU A 292 25.15 7.38 -18.25
N LEU A 293 25.46 6.12 -18.56
CA LEU A 293 26.34 5.77 -19.67
C LEU A 293 25.56 5.84 -21.00
N PRO A 294 26.21 6.16 -22.15
CA PRO A 294 25.55 6.18 -23.45
C PRO A 294 25.29 4.74 -23.99
N ARG A 295 24.79 3.89 -23.11
CA ARG A 295 24.56 2.46 -23.37
C ARG A 295 23.30 1.98 -22.63
N PHE A 296 22.65 0.99 -23.22
CA PHE A 296 21.49 0.31 -22.62
C PHE A 296 21.49 -1.16 -22.99
N ILE A 297 20.74 -1.96 -22.26
CA ILE A 297 20.56 -3.39 -22.55
C ILE A 297 19.10 -3.62 -22.98
N THR A 298 18.94 -4.20 -24.15
CA THR A 298 17.67 -4.78 -24.63
C THR A 298 17.65 -6.27 -24.39
N VAL A 299 16.45 -6.87 -24.25
CA VAL A 299 16.29 -8.33 -24.15
C VAL A 299 15.53 -8.81 -25.38
N ALA A 300 16.27 -9.39 -26.31
CA ALA A 300 15.68 -10.02 -27.48
C ALA A 300 15.01 -11.36 -27.11
N ASN A 301 13.92 -11.68 -27.83
CA ASN A 301 13.25 -12.97 -27.71
C ASN A 301 13.77 -14.00 -28.76
N ILE A 302 15.01 -13.88 -29.16
CA ILE A 302 15.59 -14.73 -30.20
C ILE A 302 17.11 -14.75 -30.06
N GLU A 303 17.71 -15.91 -30.19
CA GLU A 303 19.14 -16.09 -30.39
C GLU A 303 19.43 -15.91 -31.89
N SER A 304 19.77 -14.67 -32.25
CA SER A 304 19.98 -14.31 -33.66
C SER A 304 21.30 -14.84 -34.19
N LYS A 305 21.30 -15.25 -35.48
CA LYS A 305 22.54 -15.55 -36.25
C LYS A 305 23.38 -14.29 -36.53
N ASP A 306 22.75 -13.13 -36.49
CA ASP A 306 23.36 -11.81 -36.65
C ASP A 306 22.82 -10.85 -35.58
N PRO A 307 23.38 -10.87 -34.36
CA PRO A 307 22.93 -10.00 -33.26
C PRO A 307 23.08 -8.50 -33.60
N GLN A 308 24.00 -8.14 -34.49
CA GLN A 308 24.25 -6.72 -34.85
C GLN A 308 23.03 -6.10 -35.51
N GLN A 309 22.22 -6.84 -36.24
CA GLN A 309 20.96 -6.34 -36.85
C GLN A 309 19.92 -5.99 -35.75
N ILE A 310 19.88 -6.78 -34.66
CA ILE A 310 18.99 -6.49 -33.53
C ILE A 310 19.49 -5.22 -32.80
N ILE A 311 20.78 -5.13 -32.55
CA ILE A 311 21.42 -3.98 -31.89
C ILE A 311 21.12 -2.72 -32.70
N ALA A 312 21.51 -2.70 -33.99
CA ALA A 312 21.29 -1.56 -34.87
C ALA A 312 19.79 -1.18 -34.99
N GLY A 313 18.89 -2.17 -35.00
CA GLY A 313 17.45 -1.94 -34.96
C GLY A 313 16.99 -1.20 -33.72
N ASN A 314 17.43 -1.62 -32.53
CA ASN A 314 17.07 -0.98 -31.26
C ASN A 314 17.71 0.42 -31.12
N GLU A 315 18.96 0.61 -31.53
CA GLU A 315 19.61 1.93 -31.58
C GLU A 315 18.89 2.90 -32.52
N LYS A 316 18.39 2.40 -33.65
CA LYS A 316 17.59 3.19 -34.57
C LYS A 316 16.24 3.61 -34.00
N VAL A 317 15.60 2.77 -33.18
CA VAL A 317 14.30 3.04 -32.58
C VAL A 317 14.40 4.04 -31.42
N VAL A 318 15.47 3.97 -30.61
CA VAL A 318 15.63 4.87 -29.47
C VAL A 318 16.03 6.29 -29.89
N ARG A 319 16.84 6.44 -30.95
CA ARG A 319 17.39 7.73 -31.40
C ARG A 319 16.35 8.83 -31.61
N PRO A 320 15.21 8.65 -32.30
CA PRO A 320 14.21 9.69 -32.45
C PRO A 320 13.66 10.17 -31.10
N ARG A 321 13.43 9.26 -30.17
CA ARG A 321 12.91 9.60 -28.84
C ARG A 321 13.90 10.44 -28.02
N LEU A 322 15.20 10.08 -28.07
CA LEU A 322 16.24 10.89 -27.43
C LEU A 322 16.42 12.23 -28.10
N THR A 323 16.22 12.29 -29.44
CA THR A 323 16.26 13.55 -30.22
C THR A 323 15.10 14.48 -29.84
N ASP A 324 13.90 13.94 -29.62
CA ASP A 324 12.74 14.70 -29.12
C ASP A 324 13.04 15.30 -27.74
N ALA A 325 13.55 14.48 -26.81
CA ALA A 325 13.92 14.95 -25.47
C ALA A 325 15.01 16.05 -25.53
N GLU A 326 16.05 15.88 -26.37
CA GLU A 326 17.09 16.89 -26.59
C GLU A 326 16.49 18.19 -27.16
N PHE A 327 15.59 18.08 -28.12
CA PHE A 327 14.93 19.23 -28.74
C PHE A 327 14.12 20.03 -27.74
N PHE A 328 13.25 19.39 -26.97
CA PHE A 328 12.42 20.07 -25.97
C PHE A 328 13.25 20.70 -24.87
N PHE A 329 14.26 19.97 -24.36
CA PHE A 329 15.18 20.52 -23.34
C PHE A 329 15.91 21.78 -23.83
N LYS A 330 16.45 21.75 -25.04
CA LYS A 330 17.13 22.91 -25.65
C LYS A 330 16.16 24.06 -25.97
N GLN A 331 14.92 23.74 -26.35
CA GLN A 331 13.91 24.75 -26.64
C GLN A 331 13.50 25.50 -25.37
N ASP A 332 13.21 24.79 -24.29
CA ASP A 332 12.82 25.38 -23.02
C ASP A 332 13.93 26.28 -22.43
N LYS A 333 15.21 25.89 -22.58
CA LYS A 333 16.37 26.69 -22.10
C LYS A 333 16.59 28.02 -22.84
N LYS A 334 15.81 28.34 -23.88
CA LYS A 334 15.90 29.65 -24.57
C LYS A 334 15.26 30.79 -23.78
N GLN A 335 14.47 30.49 -22.78
CA GLN A 335 13.84 31.45 -21.87
C GLN A 335 14.09 31.02 -20.42
N LYS A 336 13.96 31.96 -19.48
CA LYS A 336 14.13 31.62 -18.05
C LYS A 336 12.93 30.84 -17.53
N LEU A 337 13.15 29.99 -16.57
CA LEU A 337 12.10 29.19 -15.92
C LEU A 337 10.98 30.09 -15.36
N GLU A 338 11.33 31.26 -14.82
CA GLU A 338 10.37 32.23 -14.31
C GLU A 338 9.37 32.75 -15.37
N ASP A 339 9.80 32.86 -16.63
CA ASP A 339 8.93 33.38 -17.72
C ASP A 339 7.73 32.44 -17.99
N PHE A 340 7.86 31.16 -17.65
CA PHE A 340 6.76 30.20 -17.76
C PHE A 340 5.64 30.46 -16.74
N ASN A 341 5.90 31.20 -15.66
CA ASN A 341 4.88 31.56 -14.68
C ASN A 341 3.66 32.29 -15.32
N LEU A 342 3.89 33.11 -16.32
CA LEU A 342 2.80 33.81 -17.02
C LEU A 342 1.84 32.87 -17.72
N ARG A 343 2.36 31.74 -18.24
CA ARG A 343 1.52 30.71 -18.88
C ARG A 343 0.61 30.01 -17.86
N LEU A 344 1.06 29.85 -16.60
CA LEU A 344 0.30 29.23 -15.52
C LEU A 344 -0.94 30.00 -15.09
N GLN A 345 -1.06 31.29 -15.46
CA GLN A 345 -2.28 32.08 -15.24
C GLN A 345 -3.49 31.51 -15.99
N ASN A 346 -3.24 30.85 -17.12
CA ASN A 346 -4.27 30.22 -17.94
C ASN A 346 -4.51 28.73 -17.61
N VAL A 347 -3.73 28.16 -16.70
CA VAL A 347 -3.87 26.76 -16.27
C VAL A 347 -4.71 26.73 -14.99
N VAL A 348 -5.90 26.18 -15.08
CA VAL A 348 -6.82 26.09 -13.94
C VAL A 348 -6.31 25.08 -12.93
N PHE A 349 -6.05 25.51 -11.69
CA PHE A 349 -5.83 24.58 -10.58
C PHE A 349 -7.17 23.98 -10.13
N GLN A 350 -8.13 24.85 -9.81
CA GLN A 350 -9.51 24.51 -9.49
C GLN A 350 -10.38 25.76 -9.72
N GLU A 351 -11.56 25.61 -10.34
CA GLU A 351 -12.41 26.74 -10.76
C GLU A 351 -12.65 27.82 -9.68
N LYS A 352 -12.90 27.41 -8.43
CA LYS A 352 -13.17 28.31 -7.31
C LYS A 352 -11.90 28.86 -6.64
N LEU A 353 -10.76 28.16 -6.81
CA LEU A 353 -9.51 28.52 -6.13
C LEU A 353 -8.54 29.29 -7.03
N GLY A 354 -8.80 29.31 -8.34
CA GLY A 354 -8.01 30.03 -9.33
C GLY A 354 -7.04 29.18 -10.11
N SER A 355 -6.02 29.82 -10.68
CA SER A 355 -5.02 29.21 -11.56
C SER A 355 -3.90 28.53 -10.77
N VAL A 356 -3.05 27.78 -11.50
CA VAL A 356 -1.81 27.20 -10.94
C VAL A 356 -0.83 28.32 -10.54
N TYR A 357 -0.85 29.46 -11.25
CA TYR A 357 -0.10 30.65 -10.84
C TYR A 357 -0.56 31.17 -9.47
N ASP A 358 -1.90 31.31 -9.26
CA ASP A 358 -2.45 31.72 -7.96
C ASP A 358 -1.98 30.77 -6.83
N LYS A 359 -1.95 29.48 -7.12
CA LYS A 359 -1.43 28.46 -6.19
C LYS A 359 0.06 28.67 -5.91
N ALA A 360 0.89 28.87 -6.93
CA ALA A 360 2.33 29.10 -6.77
C ALA A 360 2.60 30.35 -5.90
N VAL A 361 1.83 31.43 -6.07
CA VAL A 361 1.94 32.64 -5.23
C VAL A 361 1.57 32.35 -3.77
N ARG A 362 0.51 31.57 -3.49
CA ARG A 362 0.16 31.18 -2.12
C ARG A 362 1.22 30.26 -1.51
N VAL A 363 1.70 29.28 -2.26
CA VAL A 363 2.79 28.37 -1.85
C VAL A 363 4.06 29.16 -1.52
N SER A 364 4.44 30.12 -2.34
CA SER A 364 5.59 31.03 -2.10
C SER A 364 5.50 31.72 -0.74
N LYS A 365 4.36 32.34 -0.44
CA LYS A 365 4.13 33.04 0.83
C LYS A 365 4.12 32.09 2.03
N LEU A 366 3.47 30.93 1.88
CA LEU A 366 3.37 29.93 2.94
C LEU A 366 4.74 29.25 3.19
N ALA A 367 5.51 28.96 2.14
CA ALA A 367 6.85 28.42 2.28
C ALA A 367 7.79 29.40 2.99
N ALA A 368 7.73 30.70 2.63
CA ALA A 368 8.46 31.76 3.33
C ALA A 368 8.06 31.90 4.81
N TYR A 369 6.81 31.62 5.14
CA TYR A 369 6.32 31.59 6.54
C TYR A 369 6.86 30.38 7.29
N ILE A 370 6.90 29.19 6.66
CA ILE A 370 7.31 27.93 7.26
C ILE A 370 8.83 27.83 7.44
N ALA A 371 9.60 28.21 6.41
CA ALA A 371 11.06 27.98 6.37
C ALA A 371 11.80 28.44 7.63
N PRO A 372 11.67 29.70 8.10
CA PRO A 372 12.40 30.14 9.29
C PRO A 372 11.96 29.43 10.57
N ARG A 373 10.75 28.86 10.61
CA ARG A 373 10.22 28.10 11.75
C ARG A 373 10.82 26.69 11.86
N ILE A 374 11.30 26.18 10.74
CA ILE A 374 11.98 24.87 10.69
C ILE A 374 13.51 25.03 10.53
N GLY A 375 14.05 26.26 10.63
CA GLY A 375 15.49 26.55 10.52
C GLY A 375 16.00 26.80 9.10
N GLY A 376 15.11 26.99 8.11
CA GLY A 376 15.42 27.28 6.72
C GLY A 376 15.39 28.78 6.37
N ASP A 377 15.81 29.09 5.13
CA ASP A 377 15.84 30.47 4.59
C ASP A 377 14.49 30.84 3.96
N ALA A 378 13.92 31.96 4.43
CA ALA A 378 12.62 32.45 3.97
C ALA A 378 12.63 32.95 2.51
N ALA A 379 13.74 33.57 2.07
CA ALA A 379 13.83 34.13 0.73
C ALA A 379 13.99 33.01 -0.31
N TRP A 380 14.81 32.00 -0.02
CA TRP A 380 14.93 30.81 -0.85
C TRP A 380 13.63 30.03 -0.94
N ALA A 381 12.95 29.84 0.19
CA ALA A 381 11.66 29.16 0.21
C ALA A 381 10.57 29.94 -0.56
N ALA A 382 10.55 31.27 -0.46
CA ALA A 382 9.66 32.11 -1.26
C ALA A 382 9.94 31.95 -2.75
N ARG A 383 11.22 32.03 -3.14
CA ARG A 383 11.65 31.89 -4.54
C ARG A 383 11.32 30.53 -5.10
N ALA A 384 11.69 29.46 -4.39
CA ALA A 384 11.37 28.11 -4.78
C ALA A 384 9.84 27.86 -4.89
N GLY A 385 9.07 28.39 -3.94
CA GLY A 385 7.61 28.32 -3.98
C GLY A 385 7.00 28.99 -5.21
N LEU A 386 7.53 30.16 -5.62
CA LEU A 386 7.07 30.88 -6.80
C LEU A 386 7.40 30.13 -8.10
N LEU A 387 8.59 29.51 -8.17
CA LEU A 387 9.04 28.74 -9.34
C LEU A 387 8.50 27.30 -9.38
N SER A 388 7.91 26.83 -8.28
CA SER A 388 7.60 25.42 -8.02
C SER A 388 6.73 24.73 -9.09
N LYS A 389 5.98 25.47 -9.88
CA LYS A 389 5.05 24.96 -10.89
C LYS A 389 5.39 25.39 -12.32
N CYS A 390 6.47 26.17 -12.50
CA CYS A 390 6.83 26.73 -13.81
C CYS A 390 7.09 25.66 -14.86
N ASP A 391 7.69 24.56 -14.46
CA ASP A 391 8.02 23.44 -15.35
C ASP A 391 6.79 22.76 -15.96
N LEU A 392 5.62 22.86 -15.32
CA LEU A 392 4.35 22.35 -15.87
C LEU A 392 3.96 23.01 -17.21
N ALA A 393 4.49 24.20 -17.49
CA ALA A 393 4.22 24.93 -18.71
C ALA A 393 5.34 24.81 -19.77
N THR A 394 6.35 23.95 -19.51
CA THR A 394 7.46 23.67 -20.43
C THR A 394 7.06 22.59 -21.45
N GLU A 395 7.73 22.59 -22.59
CA GLU A 395 7.55 21.58 -23.64
C GLU A 395 8.00 20.19 -23.13
N MET A 396 9.10 20.17 -22.34
CA MET A 396 9.62 18.93 -21.74
C MET A 396 8.58 18.23 -20.87
N VAL A 397 7.94 18.93 -19.95
CA VAL A 397 6.92 18.32 -19.07
C VAL A 397 5.61 18.04 -19.83
N GLY A 398 5.33 18.82 -20.87
CA GLY A 398 4.21 18.56 -21.76
C GLY A 398 4.30 17.21 -22.48
N GLU A 399 5.50 16.85 -22.94
CA GLU A 399 5.76 15.58 -23.64
C GLU A 399 6.14 14.44 -22.68
N PHE A 400 6.87 14.77 -21.59
CA PHE A 400 7.32 13.83 -20.56
C PHE A 400 6.78 14.24 -19.17
N PRO A 401 5.53 13.92 -18.84
CA PRO A 401 4.87 14.34 -17.58
C PRO A 401 5.61 13.87 -16.31
N GLU A 402 6.34 12.79 -16.38
CA GLU A 402 7.17 12.24 -15.30
C GLU A 402 8.37 13.14 -14.95
N MET A 403 8.76 14.04 -15.86
CA MET A 403 9.81 15.04 -15.62
C MET A 403 9.37 16.20 -14.72
N GLN A 404 8.10 16.19 -14.28
CA GLN A 404 7.57 17.18 -13.35
C GLN A 404 8.42 17.27 -12.07
N GLY A 405 8.93 18.45 -11.79
CA GLY A 405 9.87 18.75 -10.70
C GLY A 405 11.32 18.58 -11.10
N VAL A 406 11.66 17.52 -11.81
CA VAL A 406 13.04 17.26 -12.31
C VAL A 406 13.41 18.30 -13.37
N ALA A 407 12.53 18.57 -14.34
CA ALA A 407 12.78 19.60 -15.35
C ALA A 407 12.95 20.98 -14.70
N GLY A 408 12.11 21.32 -13.73
CA GLY A 408 12.24 22.55 -12.93
C GLY A 408 13.61 22.69 -12.28
N TYR A 409 14.12 21.61 -11.66
CA TYR A 409 15.45 21.58 -11.06
C TYR A 409 16.56 21.94 -12.08
N TYR A 410 16.59 21.26 -13.22
CA TYR A 410 17.62 21.50 -14.23
C TYR A 410 17.52 22.89 -14.87
N TYR A 411 16.31 23.40 -15.10
CA TYR A 411 16.14 24.75 -15.64
C TYR A 411 16.52 25.83 -14.64
N ALA A 412 16.19 25.65 -13.35
CA ALA A 412 16.60 26.57 -12.29
C ALA A 412 18.13 26.65 -12.17
N LEU A 413 18.83 25.52 -12.20
CA LEU A 413 20.30 25.48 -12.23
C LEU A 413 20.86 26.20 -13.45
N ASN A 414 20.27 25.97 -14.63
CA ASN A 414 20.68 26.65 -15.88
C ASN A 414 20.52 28.18 -15.78
N ASP A 415 19.51 28.65 -15.05
CA ASP A 415 19.21 30.06 -14.89
C ASP A 415 20.03 30.72 -13.76
N GLY A 416 20.86 29.94 -13.04
CA GLY A 416 21.72 30.41 -11.98
C GLY A 416 21.02 30.63 -10.63
N GLU A 417 19.89 29.94 -10.39
CA GLU A 417 19.26 29.92 -9.08
C GLU A 417 20.17 29.21 -8.06
N ALA A 418 20.02 29.51 -6.78
CA ALA A 418 20.73 28.80 -5.72
C ALA A 418 20.39 27.30 -5.72
N ASP A 419 21.35 26.44 -5.42
CA ASP A 419 21.19 24.97 -5.43
C ASP A 419 19.99 24.51 -4.60
N ASP A 420 19.79 25.08 -3.40
CA ASP A 420 18.65 24.79 -2.52
C ASP A 420 17.32 25.18 -3.16
N VAL A 421 17.27 26.30 -3.90
CA VAL A 421 16.07 26.73 -4.63
C VAL A 421 15.79 25.76 -5.77
N ALA A 422 16.79 25.43 -6.55
CA ALA A 422 16.66 24.50 -7.67
C ALA A 422 16.20 23.12 -7.19
N LEU A 423 16.84 22.57 -6.16
CA LEU A 423 16.53 21.24 -5.61
C LEU A 423 15.11 21.17 -5.04
N ALA A 424 14.66 22.26 -4.39
CA ALA A 424 13.31 22.36 -3.85
C ALA A 424 12.22 22.23 -4.92
N LEU A 425 12.50 22.53 -6.19
CA LEU A 425 11.51 22.36 -7.29
C LEU A 425 11.20 20.90 -7.56
N ASN A 426 12.14 19.99 -7.32
CA ASN A 426 11.89 18.55 -7.36
C ASN A 426 11.31 18.04 -6.01
N GLU A 427 11.90 18.50 -4.90
CA GLU A 427 11.57 18.03 -3.56
C GLU A 427 10.15 18.40 -3.11
N GLN A 428 9.52 19.41 -3.68
CA GLN A 428 8.13 19.81 -3.35
C GLN A 428 7.11 18.67 -3.53
N TYR A 429 7.40 17.73 -4.41
CA TYR A 429 6.54 16.57 -4.66
C TYR A 429 6.78 15.41 -3.69
N MET A 430 7.85 15.48 -2.90
CA MET A 430 8.19 14.44 -1.92
C MET A 430 7.33 14.56 -0.65
N PRO A 431 7.03 13.43 -0.01
CA PRO A 431 7.17 12.07 -0.51
C PRO A 431 6.15 11.77 -1.62
N ARG A 432 6.57 11.13 -2.70
CA ARG A 432 5.70 10.79 -3.84
C ARG A 432 4.77 9.60 -3.57
N GLY A 433 5.02 8.84 -2.50
CA GLY A 433 4.22 7.67 -2.10
C GLY A 433 4.57 7.15 -0.71
N ALA A 434 3.94 6.06 -0.31
CA ALA A 434 4.26 5.35 0.92
C ALA A 434 5.71 4.83 0.86
N GLY A 435 6.50 5.05 1.92
CA GLY A 435 7.91 4.66 1.96
C GLY A 435 8.87 5.45 1.07
N ALA A 436 8.36 6.38 0.21
CA ALA A 436 9.20 7.19 -0.67
C ALA A 436 10.07 8.17 0.12
N GLU A 437 11.13 8.64 -0.53
CA GLU A 437 12.09 9.60 0.00
C GLU A 437 11.44 10.93 0.42
N LEU A 438 12.07 11.59 1.39
CA LEU A 438 11.68 12.89 1.91
C LEU A 438 12.60 13.99 1.35
N PRO A 439 12.15 15.27 1.33
CA PRO A 439 13.00 16.38 0.97
C PRO A 439 14.31 16.35 1.76
N THR A 440 15.46 16.55 1.11
CA THR A 440 16.77 16.57 1.77
C THR A 440 17.08 17.95 2.36
N THR A 441 16.62 19.02 1.68
CA THR A 441 16.84 20.40 2.09
C THR A 441 15.70 20.94 2.96
N LEU A 442 15.99 21.96 3.77
CA LEU A 442 14.95 22.67 4.54
C LEU A 442 14.07 23.52 3.62
N THR A 443 14.63 24.07 2.55
CA THR A 443 13.89 24.79 1.51
C THR A 443 12.87 23.88 0.83
N GLY A 444 13.31 22.69 0.39
CA GLY A 444 12.41 21.68 -0.19
C GLY A 444 11.34 21.20 0.78
N ALA A 445 11.69 20.99 2.05
CA ALA A 445 10.74 20.62 3.10
C ALA A 445 9.66 21.71 3.29
N ALA A 446 10.07 22.99 3.35
CA ALA A 446 9.15 24.12 3.50
C ALA A 446 8.18 24.22 2.33
N VAL A 447 8.68 24.10 1.08
CA VAL A 447 7.85 24.15 -0.13
C VAL A 447 6.92 22.92 -0.22
N ALA A 448 7.43 21.72 0.11
CA ALA A 448 6.63 20.49 0.10
C ALA A 448 5.47 20.53 1.11
N ILE A 449 5.71 21.06 2.32
CA ILE A 449 4.67 21.27 3.34
C ILE A 449 3.68 22.34 2.84
N ALA A 450 4.18 23.46 2.31
CA ALA A 450 3.34 24.56 1.84
C ALA A 450 2.40 24.13 0.70
N ASP A 451 2.91 23.41 -0.30
CA ASP A 451 2.12 22.91 -1.44
C ASP A 451 0.98 21.98 -0.99
N LYS A 452 1.29 21.09 -0.03
CA LYS A 452 0.32 20.15 0.52
C LYS A 452 -0.72 20.83 1.40
N LEU A 453 -0.32 21.77 2.26
CA LEU A 453 -1.23 22.55 3.11
C LEU A 453 -2.12 23.47 2.26
N ASP A 454 -1.59 24.13 1.21
CA ASP A 454 -2.39 24.93 0.28
C ASP A 454 -3.50 24.09 -0.37
N THR A 455 -3.16 22.88 -0.81
CA THR A 455 -4.14 21.96 -1.40
C THR A 455 -5.20 21.54 -0.39
N LEU A 456 -4.79 21.11 0.81
CA LEU A 456 -5.71 20.72 1.88
C LEU A 456 -6.68 21.83 2.23
N VAL A 457 -6.16 23.01 2.56
CA VAL A 457 -6.96 24.18 2.95
C VAL A 457 -7.90 24.61 1.83
N GLY A 458 -7.40 24.70 0.59
CA GLY A 458 -8.21 25.14 -0.56
C GLY A 458 -9.37 24.19 -0.84
N ILE A 459 -9.11 22.88 -0.91
CA ILE A 459 -10.13 21.89 -1.27
C ILE A 459 -11.15 21.70 -0.14
N PHE A 460 -10.71 21.71 1.14
CA PHE A 460 -11.62 21.72 2.29
C PHE A 460 -12.48 22.98 2.30
N GLY A 461 -11.85 24.14 2.05
CA GLY A 461 -12.54 25.45 2.06
C GLY A 461 -13.65 25.61 1.03
N ILE A 462 -13.62 24.84 -0.06
CA ILE A 462 -14.70 24.76 -1.05
C ILE A 462 -15.67 23.60 -0.83
N GLY A 463 -15.49 22.82 0.27
CA GLY A 463 -16.39 21.74 0.68
C GLY A 463 -16.20 20.41 -0.07
N MET A 464 -15.06 20.21 -0.74
CA MET A 464 -14.76 18.97 -1.49
C MET A 464 -13.95 17.98 -0.64
N LEU A 465 -14.62 17.36 0.33
CA LEU A 465 -13.99 16.41 1.24
C LEU A 465 -13.84 15.00 0.62
N PRO A 466 -12.78 14.24 0.96
CA PRO A 466 -12.66 12.86 0.53
C PRO A 466 -13.73 11.99 1.20
N THR A 467 -14.40 11.12 0.43
CA THR A 467 -15.45 10.23 0.93
C THR A 467 -15.15 8.78 0.58
N GLY A 468 -15.20 7.85 1.57
CA GLY A 468 -14.92 6.43 1.36
C GLY A 468 -13.59 6.20 0.63
N SER A 469 -13.60 5.52 -0.53
CA SER A 469 -12.43 5.31 -1.39
C SER A 469 -12.12 6.47 -2.33
N LYS A 470 -13.01 7.47 -2.47
CA LYS A 470 -12.85 8.58 -3.42
C LYS A 470 -12.04 9.72 -2.80
N ASP A 471 -10.88 10.01 -3.39
CA ASP A 471 -9.97 11.09 -3.01
C ASP A 471 -9.28 11.67 -4.27
N PRO A 472 -10.01 12.39 -5.13
CA PRO A 472 -9.51 12.85 -6.42
C PRO A 472 -8.36 13.85 -6.32
N TYR A 473 -8.23 14.55 -5.18
CA TYR A 473 -7.16 15.50 -4.92
C TYR A 473 -6.03 14.94 -4.04
N ALA A 474 -6.06 13.64 -3.75
CA ALA A 474 -5.06 12.96 -2.94
C ALA A 474 -4.81 13.61 -1.57
N LEU A 475 -5.86 14.11 -0.92
CA LEU A 475 -5.78 14.85 0.34
C LEU A 475 -5.22 13.98 1.49
N ARG A 476 -5.55 12.68 1.50
CA ARG A 476 -5.00 11.74 2.50
C ARG A 476 -3.48 11.58 2.35
N ARG A 477 -3.00 11.49 1.10
CA ARG A 477 -1.56 11.44 0.81
C ARG A 477 -0.87 12.75 1.14
N ALA A 478 -1.51 13.90 0.86
CA ALA A 478 -0.99 15.21 1.21
C ALA A 478 -0.84 15.35 2.72
N ALA A 479 -1.85 14.99 3.51
CA ALA A 479 -1.81 15.03 4.98
C ALA A 479 -0.71 14.12 5.55
N LEU A 480 -0.61 12.86 5.10
CA LEU A 480 0.46 11.95 5.50
C LEU A 480 1.85 12.47 5.09
N GLY A 481 1.96 13.11 3.93
CA GLY A 481 3.20 13.72 3.46
C GLY A 481 3.69 14.83 4.39
N VAL A 482 2.80 15.72 4.83
CA VAL A 482 3.11 16.76 5.82
C VAL A 482 3.61 16.14 7.13
N LEU A 483 2.88 15.17 7.66
CA LEU A 483 3.22 14.50 8.92
C LEU A 483 4.56 13.77 8.85
N ARG A 484 4.82 13.03 7.76
CA ARG A 484 6.07 12.34 7.56
C ARG A 484 7.26 13.30 7.49
N ILE A 485 7.14 14.40 6.75
CA ILE A 485 8.21 15.40 6.67
C ILE A 485 8.53 15.95 8.07
N LEU A 486 7.51 16.31 8.85
CA LEU A 486 7.72 16.90 10.16
C LEU A 486 8.28 15.90 11.18
N ILE A 487 7.73 14.69 11.24
CA ILE A 487 8.12 13.67 12.23
C ILE A 487 9.47 13.05 11.86
N ASP A 488 9.60 12.50 10.65
CA ASP A 488 10.74 11.68 10.27
C ASP A 488 12.02 12.54 10.11
N LYS A 489 11.86 13.84 9.73
CA LYS A 489 12.97 14.81 9.70
C LYS A 489 13.14 15.60 11.02
N LYS A 490 12.32 15.34 12.03
CA LYS A 490 12.34 16.01 13.34
C LYS A 490 12.21 17.53 13.24
N LEU A 491 11.32 18.01 12.37
CA LEU A 491 11.06 19.44 12.18
C LEU A 491 9.93 19.88 13.09
N ASP A 492 10.20 20.83 13.97
CA ASP A 492 9.22 21.38 14.92
C ASP A 492 8.47 22.56 14.30
N LEU A 493 7.29 22.29 13.77
CA LEU A 493 6.39 23.29 13.20
C LEU A 493 5.05 23.25 13.94
N ASP A 494 4.61 24.42 14.40
CA ASP A 494 3.22 24.60 14.84
C ASP A 494 2.29 24.55 13.61
N LEU A 495 1.68 23.38 13.39
CA LEU A 495 0.75 23.16 12.29
C LEU A 495 -0.51 24.04 12.43
N THR A 496 -0.94 24.35 13.66
CA THR A 496 -2.11 25.20 13.89
C THR A 496 -1.89 26.57 13.30
N GLN A 497 -0.73 27.17 13.60
CA GLN A 497 -0.37 28.48 13.06
C GLN A 497 -0.14 28.45 11.55
N ALA A 498 0.48 27.39 11.02
CA ALA A 498 0.73 27.25 9.60
C ALA A 498 -0.58 27.09 8.80
N VAL A 499 -1.53 26.31 9.30
CA VAL A 499 -2.86 26.15 8.67
C VAL A 499 -3.66 27.44 8.72
N VAL A 500 -3.67 28.16 9.87
CA VAL A 500 -4.34 29.46 9.99
C VAL A 500 -3.74 30.46 8.99
N PHE A 501 -2.41 30.51 8.86
CA PHE A 501 -1.76 31.35 7.86
C PHE A 501 -2.17 30.95 6.43
N ALA A 502 -2.20 29.66 6.12
CA ALA A 502 -2.63 29.15 4.81
C ALA A 502 -4.09 29.53 4.49
N VAL A 503 -5.02 29.42 5.45
CA VAL A 503 -6.43 29.86 5.30
C VAL A 503 -6.49 31.33 4.92
N GLY A 504 -5.70 32.18 5.57
CA GLY A 504 -5.63 33.60 5.28
C GLY A 504 -5.21 33.95 3.85
N GLN A 505 -4.42 33.09 3.19
CA GLN A 505 -3.96 33.34 1.81
C GLN A 505 -5.07 33.21 0.76
N PHE A 506 -6.18 32.53 1.06
CA PHE A 506 -7.29 32.37 0.11
C PHE A 506 -8.27 33.53 0.08
N GLY A 507 -8.22 34.44 1.09
CA GLY A 507 -9.16 35.56 1.19
C GLY A 507 -10.62 35.08 1.18
N GLY A 508 -11.45 35.72 0.35
CA GLY A 508 -12.88 35.38 0.22
C GLY A 508 -13.20 34.13 -0.62
N LYS A 509 -12.18 33.46 -1.18
CA LYS A 509 -12.38 32.27 -2.04
C LYS A 509 -12.80 31.01 -1.25
N VAL A 510 -12.59 30.96 0.06
CA VAL A 510 -12.95 29.86 0.94
C VAL A 510 -13.76 30.28 2.14
N LYS A 511 -14.58 29.38 2.70
CA LYS A 511 -15.27 29.59 3.97
C LYS A 511 -14.24 29.43 5.10
N GLN A 512 -13.92 30.54 5.81
CA GLN A 512 -12.82 30.54 6.79
C GLN A 512 -13.24 30.05 8.19
N ALA A 513 -14.50 30.18 8.57
CA ALA A 513 -14.97 29.81 9.91
C ALA A 513 -14.88 28.30 10.12
N GLY A 514 -14.11 27.84 11.12
CA GLY A 514 -13.92 26.43 11.46
C GLY A 514 -13.07 25.63 10.48
N LEU A 515 -12.51 26.26 9.43
CA LEU A 515 -11.76 25.58 8.38
C LEU A 515 -10.42 25.05 8.90
N ALA A 516 -9.71 25.85 9.69
CA ALA A 516 -8.42 25.46 10.23
C ALA A 516 -8.56 24.21 11.13
N GLU A 517 -9.56 24.20 12.00
CA GLU A 517 -9.87 23.08 12.89
C GLU A 517 -10.21 21.82 12.09
N GLN A 518 -11.02 21.91 11.04
CA GLN A 518 -11.38 20.78 10.18
C GLN A 518 -10.17 20.19 9.47
N VAL A 519 -9.28 21.04 8.94
CA VAL A 519 -8.04 20.57 8.28
C VAL A 519 -7.11 19.93 9.27
N LEU A 520 -6.91 20.50 10.46
CA LEU A 520 -6.06 19.94 11.51
C LEU A 520 -6.60 18.59 12.00
N GLU A 521 -7.92 18.52 12.26
CA GLU A 521 -8.55 17.26 12.63
C GLU A 521 -8.28 16.18 11.59
N PHE A 522 -8.51 16.47 10.32
CA PHE A 522 -8.26 15.56 9.21
C PHE A 522 -6.79 15.15 9.12
N VAL A 523 -5.84 16.09 9.29
CA VAL A 523 -4.40 15.80 9.23
C VAL A 523 -4.00 14.87 10.37
N PHE A 524 -4.33 15.23 11.62
CA PHE A 524 -3.94 14.43 12.79
C PHE A 524 -4.62 13.04 12.83
N ASP A 525 -5.84 12.90 12.30
CA ASP A 525 -6.50 11.60 12.18
C ASP A 525 -5.72 10.61 11.31
N ARG A 526 -4.85 11.08 10.40
CA ARG A 526 -3.99 10.18 9.61
C ARG A 526 -2.89 9.53 10.44
N LEU A 527 -2.51 10.11 11.58
CA LEU A 527 -1.55 9.50 12.50
C LEU A 527 -2.09 8.21 13.14
N ARG A 528 -3.41 8.12 13.32
CA ARG A 528 -4.02 6.91 13.91
C ARG A 528 -3.66 5.66 13.08
N ALA A 529 -3.91 5.68 11.77
CA ALA A 529 -3.61 4.55 10.90
C ALA A 529 -2.10 4.23 10.89
N ARG A 530 -1.24 5.27 10.87
CA ARG A 530 0.21 5.10 10.93
C ARG A 530 0.64 4.35 12.21
N TYR A 531 0.12 4.76 13.37
CA TYR A 531 0.49 4.14 14.64
C TYR A 531 -0.10 2.73 14.80
N GLU A 532 -1.32 2.48 14.27
CA GLU A 532 -1.90 1.13 14.22
C GLU A 532 -1.03 0.18 13.38
N ASP A 533 -0.52 0.63 12.21
CA ASP A 533 0.41 -0.13 11.37
C ASP A 533 1.76 -0.38 12.06
N GLU A 534 2.21 0.54 12.92
CA GLU A 534 3.42 0.42 13.76
C GLU A 534 3.19 -0.43 15.03
N GLY A 535 1.97 -0.95 15.24
CA GLY A 535 1.61 -1.78 16.40
C GLY A 535 1.39 -1.01 17.70
N VAL A 536 1.15 0.30 17.62
CA VAL A 536 0.78 1.14 18.75
C VAL A 536 -0.70 0.99 19.07
N ASP A 537 -1.03 0.73 20.34
CA ASP A 537 -2.42 0.61 20.77
C ASP A 537 -3.19 1.94 20.59
N VAL A 538 -4.42 1.83 20.10
CA VAL A 538 -5.30 2.99 19.81
C VAL A 538 -5.48 3.89 21.04
N SER A 539 -5.53 3.33 22.26
CA SER A 539 -5.68 4.11 23.49
C SER A 539 -4.50 5.07 23.73
N VAL A 540 -3.28 4.66 23.32
CA VAL A 540 -2.10 5.53 23.40
C VAL A 540 -2.26 6.75 22.47
N TYR A 541 -2.66 6.52 21.24
CA TYR A 541 -2.98 7.61 20.29
C TYR A 541 -4.06 8.54 20.86
N LEU A 542 -5.16 7.99 21.38
CA LEU A 542 -6.28 8.78 21.93
C LEU A 542 -5.87 9.60 23.15
N SER A 543 -4.97 9.09 24.01
CA SER A 543 -4.49 9.81 25.19
C SER A 543 -3.75 11.09 24.86
N VAL A 544 -2.99 11.09 23.76
CA VAL A 544 -2.28 12.27 23.24
C VAL A 544 -3.21 13.16 22.43
N ARG A 545 -4.07 12.57 21.61
CA ARG A 545 -5.03 13.29 20.75
C ARG A 545 -5.98 14.16 21.57
N ALA A 546 -6.34 13.73 22.78
CA ALA A 546 -7.17 14.49 23.71
C ALA A 546 -6.59 15.87 24.07
N LEU A 547 -5.27 16.04 24.00
CA LEU A 547 -4.58 17.31 24.30
C LEU A 547 -4.45 18.25 23.09
N GLN A 548 -4.73 17.76 21.88
CA GLN A 548 -4.62 18.49 20.62
C GLN A 548 -3.29 19.25 20.43
N PRO A 549 -2.11 18.57 20.54
CA PRO A 549 -0.83 19.24 20.32
C PRO A 549 -0.78 19.88 18.92
N GLY A 550 -0.32 21.13 18.82
CA GLY A 550 -0.21 21.84 17.54
C GLY A 550 0.95 21.39 16.67
N SER A 551 1.96 20.70 17.23
CA SER A 551 3.12 20.19 16.52
C SER A 551 3.01 18.68 16.32
N ALA A 552 3.22 18.21 15.09
CA ALA A 552 3.25 16.77 14.77
C ALA A 552 4.44 16.05 15.42
N LEU A 553 5.59 16.71 15.52
CA LEU A 553 6.77 16.18 16.22
C LEU A 553 6.52 16.02 17.71
N ASP A 554 5.93 17.04 18.35
CA ASP A 554 5.55 16.97 19.77
C ASP A 554 4.52 15.86 20.02
N PHE A 555 3.55 15.72 19.10
CA PHE A 555 2.57 14.62 19.15
C PHE A 555 3.27 13.25 19.15
N ASP A 556 4.20 13.04 18.23
CA ASP A 556 4.95 11.78 18.13
C ASP A 556 5.78 11.50 19.38
N GLN A 557 6.50 12.49 19.89
CA GLN A 557 7.29 12.35 21.12
C GLN A 557 6.43 11.94 22.32
N ARG A 558 5.21 12.48 22.44
CA ARG A 558 4.25 12.11 23.49
C ARG A 558 3.75 10.68 23.32
N VAL A 559 3.40 10.26 22.08
CA VAL A 559 2.97 8.88 21.77
C VAL A 559 4.06 7.89 22.17
N GLN A 560 5.31 8.13 21.77
CA GLN A 560 6.44 7.27 22.13
C GLN A 560 6.64 7.19 23.66
N ALA A 561 6.50 8.30 24.34
CA ALA A 561 6.61 8.34 25.81
C ALA A 561 5.48 7.56 26.49
N VAL A 562 4.24 7.70 26.06
CA VAL A 562 3.10 6.95 26.62
C VAL A 562 3.21 5.46 26.33
N GLN A 563 3.70 5.09 25.12
CA GLN A 563 3.96 3.69 24.78
C GLN A 563 5.04 3.07 25.69
N ALA A 564 6.08 3.82 26.03
CA ALA A 564 7.09 3.41 26.99
C ALA A 564 6.50 3.29 28.42
N PHE A 565 5.70 4.27 28.84
CA PHE A 565 5.01 4.27 30.14
C PHE A 565 4.10 3.06 30.32
N ARG A 566 3.34 2.66 29.30
CA ARG A 566 2.45 1.47 29.35
C ARG A 566 3.16 0.16 29.67
N LYS A 567 4.47 0.09 29.47
CA LYS A 567 5.28 -1.09 29.81
C LYS A 567 5.68 -1.14 31.27
N LEU A 568 5.44 -0.06 32.03
CA LEU A 568 5.77 0.00 33.47
C LEU A 568 4.69 -0.74 34.26
N PRO A 569 5.07 -1.43 35.36
CA PRO A 569 4.13 -2.17 36.21
C PRO A 569 3.13 -1.26 36.95
N GLU A 570 3.40 0.04 37.03
CA GLU A 570 2.54 1.05 37.67
C GLU A 570 1.48 1.61 36.73
N ALA A 571 1.62 1.43 35.40
CA ALA A 571 0.86 2.14 34.39
C ALA A 571 -0.65 1.89 34.49
N ASP A 572 -1.07 0.63 34.59
CA ASP A 572 -2.50 0.27 34.62
C ASP A 572 -3.18 0.81 35.90
N ALA A 573 -2.52 0.75 37.03
CA ALA A 573 -3.05 1.28 38.28
C ALA A 573 -3.21 2.80 38.22
N LEU A 574 -2.21 3.51 37.71
CA LEU A 574 -2.27 4.98 37.53
C LEU A 574 -3.29 5.41 36.51
N ALA A 575 -3.46 4.68 35.41
CA ALA A 575 -4.50 4.92 34.40
C ALA A 575 -5.90 4.79 35.04
N ALA A 576 -6.15 3.70 35.79
CA ALA A 576 -7.41 3.49 36.50
C ALA A 576 -7.71 4.59 37.54
N VAL A 577 -6.69 5.02 38.30
CA VAL A 577 -6.83 6.14 39.22
C VAL A 577 -7.14 7.44 38.50
N ASN A 578 -6.43 7.76 37.41
CA ASN A 578 -6.69 8.97 36.61
C ASN A 578 -8.10 8.96 36.02
N LYS A 579 -8.62 7.81 35.61
CA LYS A 579 -10.01 7.65 35.14
C LYS A 579 -11.01 7.92 36.28
N ARG A 580 -10.75 7.37 37.47
CA ARG A 580 -11.57 7.64 38.65
C ARG A 580 -11.56 9.12 39.04
N VAL A 581 -10.37 9.76 39.04
CA VAL A 581 -10.22 11.19 39.30
C VAL A 581 -10.95 12.03 38.26
N SER A 582 -10.80 11.71 36.98
CA SER A 582 -11.50 12.40 35.90
C SER A 582 -13.02 12.36 36.05
N ASN A 583 -13.56 11.18 36.43
CA ASN A 583 -15.00 10.99 36.69
C ASN A 583 -15.49 11.77 37.92
N LEU A 584 -14.67 11.85 38.98
CA LEU A 584 -15.00 12.62 40.19
C LEU A 584 -15.03 14.14 39.85
N LEU A 585 -14.00 14.65 39.20
CA LEU A 585 -13.89 16.06 38.83
C LEU A 585 -14.99 16.48 37.86
N GLY A 586 -15.39 15.61 36.90
CA GLY A 586 -16.47 15.87 35.95
C GLY A 586 -17.86 15.98 36.58
N LYS A 587 -18.07 15.40 37.78
CA LYS A 587 -19.33 15.49 38.54
C LYS A 587 -19.36 16.65 39.52
N ALA A 588 -18.24 17.28 39.77
CA ALA A 588 -18.06 18.27 40.82
C ALA A 588 -17.69 19.64 40.23
N GLU A 589 -18.68 20.31 39.63
CA GLU A 589 -18.45 21.59 38.99
C GLU A 589 -17.79 22.62 39.95
N GLY A 590 -16.63 23.16 39.49
CA GLY A 590 -15.91 24.22 40.18
C GLY A 590 -15.12 23.81 41.44
N LEU A 591 -15.22 22.59 41.94
CA LEU A 591 -14.53 22.16 43.17
C LEU A 591 -13.02 21.96 43.00
N GLY A 592 -12.54 21.67 41.80
CA GLY A 592 -11.12 21.42 41.52
C GLY A 592 -10.26 22.69 41.28
N ASN A 593 -10.86 23.87 41.20
CA ASN A 593 -10.18 25.09 40.81
C ASN A 593 -9.64 25.96 41.98
N ALA A 594 -9.46 25.32 43.15
CA ALA A 594 -8.90 26.01 44.35
C ALA A 594 -7.45 25.57 44.59
N ASP A 595 -6.69 26.44 45.23
CA ASP A 595 -5.38 26.05 45.78
C ASP A 595 -5.56 25.05 46.94
N VAL A 596 -4.60 24.14 47.08
CA VAL A 596 -4.58 23.15 48.19
C VAL A 596 -4.13 23.84 49.43
N ASP A 597 -4.97 23.84 50.50
CA ASP A 597 -4.67 24.38 51.83
C ASP A 597 -4.26 23.22 52.76
N PRO A 598 -2.97 23.15 53.14
CA PRO A 598 -2.52 22.12 54.08
C PRO A 598 -3.18 22.22 55.48
N GLY A 599 -3.73 23.38 55.86
CA GLY A 599 -4.44 23.57 57.12
C GLY A 599 -5.79 22.84 57.20
N LEU A 600 -6.32 22.38 56.07
CA LEU A 600 -7.56 21.62 55.95
C LEU A 600 -7.34 20.09 55.85
N PHE A 601 -6.09 19.60 56.02
CA PHE A 601 -5.82 18.19 56.00
C PHE A 601 -6.28 17.50 57.29
N ALA A 602 -7.12 16.49 57.12
CA ALA A 602 -7.68 15.73 58.26
C ALA A 602 -6.97 14.37 58.47
N ASP A 603 -6.20 13.91 57.48
CA ASP A 603 -5.49 12.61 57.51
C ASP A 603 -4.02 12.77 57.11
N ALA A 604 -3.13 11.96 57.72
CA ALA A 604 -1.71 11.95 57.39
C ALA A 604 -1.42 11.59 55.93
N LYS A 605 -2.31 10.82 55.28
CA LYS A 605 -2.19 10.45 53.84
C LYS A 605 -2.43 11.65 52.92
N GLU A 606 -3.20 12.66 53.35
CA GLU A 606 -3.36 13.91 52.60
C GLU A 606 -2.04 14.70 52.59
N PHE A 607 -1.33 14.79 53.69
CA PHE A 607 0.01 15.39 53.76
C PHE A 607 1.02 14.63 52.90
N SER A 608 1.00 13.30 52.97
CA SER A 608 1.91 12.44 52.21
C SER A 608 1.71 12.61 50.73
N LEU A 609 0.45 12.55 50.24
CA LEU A 609 0.14 12.71 48.82
C LEU A 609 0.47 14.13 48.32
N ASN A 610 0.11 15.17 49.08
CA ASN A 610 0.44 16.56 48.68
C ASN A 610 1.95 16.80 48.61
N SER A 611 2.74 16.23 49.53
CA SER A 611 4.21 16.30 49.48
C SER A 611 4.77 15.56 48.27
N ALA A 612 4.22 14.37 47.95
CA ALA A 612 4.62 13.59 46.77
C ALA A 612 4.30 14.32 45.47
N ILE A 613 3.10 14.92 45.34
CA ILE A 613 2.71 15.75 44.21
C ILE A 613 3.69 16.91 44.03
N ALA A 614 3.99 17.67 45.08
CA ALA A 614 4.89 18.84 45.03
C ALA A 614 6.32 18.44 44.57
N LYS A 615 6.83 17.31 45.05
CA LYS A 615 8.12 16.75 44.61
C LYS A 615 8.09 16.36 43.13
N ALA A 616 7.02 15.68 42.70
CA ALA A 616 6.85 15.26 41.33
C ALA A 616 6.74 16.47 40.39
N GLU A 617 5.97 17.51 40.73
CA GLU A 617 5.88 18.75 39.94
C GLU A 617 7.24 19.38 39.69
N ASN A 618 8.05 19.55 40.76
CA ASN A 618 9.37 20.13 40.63
C ASN A 618 10.31 19.27 39.77
N ALA A 619 10.18 17.93 39.86
CA ALA A 619 11.00 17.02 39.07
C ALA A 619 10.60 16.97 37.58
N VAL A 620 9.29 17.02 37.24
CA VAL A 620 8.85 16.87 35.86
C VAL A 620 8.79 18.18 35.08
N LYS A 621 8.66 19.33 35.74
CA LYS A 621 8.59 20.64 35.08
C LYS A 621 9.73 20.92 34.11
N PRO A 622 11.02 20.73 34.45
CA PRO A 622 12.10 20.90 33.48
C PRO A 622 12.05 19.85 32.36
N LEU A 623 11.72 18.60 32.66
CA LEU A 623 11.63 17.52 31.69
C LEU A 623 10.55 17.77 30.65
N ILE A 624 9.39 18.30 31.06
CA ILE A 624 8.30 18.68 30.13
C ILE A 624 8.73 19.84 29.24
N ALA A 625 9.43 20.85 29.82
CA ALA A 625 9.94 21.98 29.04
C ALA A 625 10.96 21.55 27.96
N GLU A 626 11.74 20.52 28.23
CA GLU A 626 12.70 19.91 27.31
C GLU A 626 12.08 18.80 26.43
N ARG A 627 10.75 18.55 26.55
CA ARG A 627 10.01 17.47 25.88
C ARG A 627 10.54 16.05 26.18
N ASN A 628 11.22 15.89 27.31
CA ASN A 628 11.64 14.57 27.79
C ASN A 628 10.47 13.87 28.52
N TYR A 629 9.41 13.58 27.74
CA TYR A 629 8.15 13.03 28.27
C TYR A 629 8.30 11.61 28.83
N ALA A 630 9.20 10.81 28.28
CA ALA A 630 9.43 9.45 28.77
C ALA A 630 9.96 9.44 30.21
N GLU A 631 10.98 10.26 30.49
CA GLU A 631 11.53 10.40 31.84
C GLU A 631 10.51 11.07 32.80
N ALA A 632 9.77 12.06 32.29
CA ALA A 632 8.72 12.70 33.07
C ALA A 632 7.64 11.70 33.51
N LEU A 633 7.15 10.83 32.63
CA LEU A 633 6.18 9.78 32.95
C LEU A 633 6.77 8.72 33.91
N ALA A 634 8.05 8.37 33.73
CA ALA A 634 8.73 7.46 34.64
C ALA A 634 8.83 8.04 36.10
N ARG A 635 9.08 9.35 36.21
CA ARG A 635 9.03 10.04 37.50
C ARG A 635 7.62 10.07 38.08
N LEU A 636 6.60 10.31 37.26
CA LEU A 636 5.21 10.29 37.72
C LEU A 636 4.74 8.89 38.14
N ALA A 637 5.35 7.83 37.63
CA ALA A 637 5.04 6.45 38.02
C ALA A 637 5.27 6.21 39.53
N THR A 638 6.20 6.95 40.17
CA THR A 638 6.46 6.86 41.61
C THR A 638 5.30 7.35 42.48
N LEU A 639 4.32 8.03 41.91
CA LEU A 639 3.12 8.49 42.62
C LEU A 639 2.12 7.37 42.94
N ARG A 640 2.30 6.16 42.39
CA ARG A 640 1.37 5.05 42.58
C ARG A 640 1.11 4.76 44.09
N GLU A 641 2.16 4.50 44.86
CA GLU A 641 2.01 4.14 46.28
C GLU A 641 1.33 5.22 47.13
N PRO A 642 1.73 6.52 47.08
CA PRO A 642 1.04 7.55 47.86
C PRO A 642 -0.40 7.79 47.39
N VAL A 643 -0.70 7.57 46.12
CA VAL A 643 -2.06 7.69 45.57
C VAL A 643 -2.94 6.53 46.03
N ASP A 644 -2.47 5.28 45.97
CA ASP A 644 -3.21 4.13 46.45
C ASP A 644 -3.51 4.26 47.95
N ALA A 645 -2.50 4.61 48.77
CA ALA A 645 -2.66 4.83 50.21
C ALA A 645 -3.66 5.95 50.55
N PHE A 646 -3.72 7.00 49.72
CA PHE A 646 -4.70 8.08 49.90
C PHE A 646 -6.12 7.59 49.64
N PHE A 647 -6.35 6.85 48.54
CA PHE A 647 -7.69 6.37 48.16
C PHE A 647 -8.21 5.25 49.08
N GLU A 648 -7.32 4.54 49.79
CA GLU A 648 -7.69 3.55 50.79
C GLU A 648 -8.12 4.19 52.13
N ALA A 649 -7.45 5.27 52.55
CA ALA A 649 -7.64 5.87 53.85
C ALA A 649 -8.62 7.05 53.85
N VAL A 650 -8.75 7.81 52.75
CA VAL A 650 -9.43 9.09 52.68
C VAL A 650 -10.73 9.02 51.89
N MET A 651 -11.85 9.36 52.58
CA MET A 651 -13.16 9.50 51.89
C MET A 651 -13.22 10.87 51.17
N ILE A 652 -13.20 10.87 49.84
CA ILE A 652 -13.14 12.10 49.03
C ILE A 652 -14.32 13.02 49.32
N ASN A 653 -15.54 12.49 49.40
CA ASN A 653 -16.77 13.22 49.66
C ASN A 653 -16.98 13.41 51.16
N ALA A 654 -16.08 14.17 51.81
CA ALA A 654 -16.23 14.55 53.19
C ALA A 654 -17.52 15.36 53.43
N GLU A 655 -18.08 15.28 54.64
CA GLU A 655 -19.26 16.08 55.03
C GLU A 655 -18.91 17.58 55.05
N ASP A 656 -17.73 17.94 55.60
CA ASP A 656 -17.24 19.31 55.56
C ASP A 656 -16.93 19.78 54.15
N ALA A 657 -17.56 20.86 53.72
CA ALA A 657 -17.47 21.43 52.38
C ALA A 657 -16.05 21.97 52.08
N GLY A 658 -15.32 22.49 53.09
CA GLY A 658 -13.97 23.01 52.93
C GLY A 658 -12.97 21.86 52.70
N VAL A 659 -13.05 20.83 53.54
CA VAL A 659 -12.21 19.61 53.42
C VAL A 659 -12.49 18.91 52.09
N ARG A 660 -13.76 18.77 51.69
CA ARG A 660 -14.14 18.19 50.41
C ARG A 660 -13.54 18.96 49.24
N LYS A 661 -13.71 20.30 49.19
CA LYS A 661 -13.15 21.16 48.15
C LYS A 661 -11.63 21.03 48.06
N ASN A 662 -10.94 20.97 49.22
CA ASN A 662 -9.50 20.82 49.28
C ASN A 662 -9.01 19.47 48.70
N ARG A 663 -9.74 18.38 48.96
CA ARG A 663 -9.47 17.05 48.38
C ARG A 663 -9.64 17.04 46.86
N TYR A 664 -10.68 17.68 46.35
CA TYR A 664 -10.88 17.84 44.92
C TYR A 664 -9.77 18.68 44.26
N ALA A 665 -9.33 19.77 44.91
CA ALA A 665 -8.20 20.56 44.42
C ALA A 665 -6.90 19.74 44.33
N MET A 666 -6.61 18.91 45.34
CA MET A 666 -5.45 18.01 45.33
C MET A 666 -5.54 16.97 44.20
N LEU A 667 -6.70 16.37 43.98
CA LEU A 667 -6.92 15.43 42.87
C LEU A 667 -6.80 16.10 41.51
N ALA A 668 -7.30 17.34 41.35
CA ALA A 668 -7.15 18.11 40.12
C ALA A 668 -5.67 18.40 39.79
N ARG A 669 -4.90 18.74 40.84
CA ARG A 669 -3.45 18.96 40.74
C ARG A 669 -2.70 17.67 40.35
N LEU A 670 -3.04 16.54 40.96
CA LEU A 670 -2.51 15.23 40.60
C LEU A 670 -2.77 14.89 39.10
N ARG A 671 -4.03 15.03 38.66
CA ARG A 671 -4.40 14.78 37.27
C ARG A 671 -3.65 15.70 36.31
N GLY A 672 -3.51 16.98 36.69
CA GLY A 672 -2.80 17.99 35.86
C GLY A 672 -1.36 17.59 35.53
N LEU A 673 -0.66 16.85 36.39
CA LEU A 673 0.70 16.37 36.13
C LEU A 673 0.75 15.46 34.89
N PHE A 674 -0.21 14.56 34.78
CA PHE A 674 -0.29 13.63 33.64
C PHE A 674 -0.85 14.31 32.39
N VAL A 675 -1.89 15.11 32.52
CA VAL A 675 -2.55 15.82 31.39
C VAL A 675 -1.60 16.80 30.68
N ASN A 676 -0.56 17.29 31.34
CA ASN A 676 0.50 18.06 30.67
C ASN A 676 1.25 17.23 29.61
N ILE A 677 1.17 15.88 29.65
CA ILE A 677 1.85 14.97 28.72
C ILE A 677 0.83 14.21 27.88
N ALA A 678 -0.13 13.55 28.53
CA ALA A 678 -1.19 12.77 27.90
C ALA A 678 -2.36 12.57 28.87
N ASP A 679 -3.58 12.42 28.36
CA ASP A 679 -4.72 12.00 29.20
C ASP A 679 -4.70 10.48 29.40
N ILE A 680 -3.90 10.00 30.34
CA ILE A 680 -3.74 8.57 30.63
C ILE A 680 -5.02 7.89 31.12
N SER A 681 -6.10 8.64 31.42
CA SER A 681 -7.39 8.05 31.79
C SER A 681 -8.02 7.26 30.65
N THR A 682 -7.57 7.47 29.42
CA THR A 682 -8.03 6.75 28.22
C THR A 682 -7.32 5.41 28.01
N LEU A 683 -6.26 5.13 28.77
CA LEU A 683 -5.49 3.88 28.68
C LEU A 683 -6.14 2.69 29.37
N SER A 684 -7.18 2.94 30.21
CA SER A 684 -7.88 1.94 31.03
C SER A 684 -9.29 1.63 30.54
#